data_2c99514b602e69d78364b18766dd4997
#
_entry.id   2c99514b602e69d78364b18766dd4997
#
_cell.length_a   1.000
_cell.length_b   1.000
_cell.length_c   1.000
_cell.angle_alpha   90.00
_cell.angle_beta   90.00
_cell.angle_gamma   90.00
#
_symmetry.space_group_name_H-M   'P 1'
#
loop_
_entity.id
_entity.type
_entity.pdbx_description
1 polymer ?
#
loop_
_entity_poly.entity_id
_entity_poly.type
_entity_poly.pdbx_seq_one_letter_code
_entity_poly.pdbx_strand_id
1 'polypeptide(L)'
;MNRASERARIPRQPDHAAPPTRYTRPTIIAQAAAPRAVHRYGDLSAAPMSTIVALATSVWPEPVHRRRSRNRGLDKIGDYLRSHPGETWQQRWDACELNTRLLPAGDASPTGATTARAEFAQGLEALFALRVIRPTLQAFRVNKLMRYSHEFAQAEGDPELQRFITAVNETDAGDKFKRWAIFDVCTALTYQGIPIADLTPEAFMDYAVRTRALTDRNGEHLGKYVGHLAWQVLHGCGHFRASAPPTLRGALRAPQLTTTQMVDQYPVASQPVRHLLIDYLDRRGAEIDYASLARQAHLITKLFWLAIEQLNPGQTDLRISQELYARWREHIMVCDDGSPRTDQATVLGAVRTMYFDINLWATHEPERWARWAAPCPVPRSDIRMLMNHRHRVRERTHATIRTLQPLLPALIDAVATRYETWRTLLDTATAVEDQQQFTVGDRTYTRIYSREDRRLAAQGAAPRVRVHDHQADKGIDVTRQEDAAFWGWAIVETLRHSGLRIEELTELSQLSVRQYRRPNGEVIALLVVAPSKTDRERVIPMSAELFHVIACIIRRITAGRAAVPLATRYDDYERITSDPQPFLFQRRIGQRIEVMTTGAIGTHLRNVCADIATTDPRFEGIHFRPHDFRRLFATELVNNGLPIHIGAALLGHLDLETTRGYVAVFNEDVTRHYQAHLQRRRALRPPEEYTPVTAAEWAEFEAHFDKRKVELGGCGRPYATPCSHEHACIRCPMLHVDPKMLPRLDDIERDLITRRDLARTENWLGEIEGIDLTLSFLRGKRTEVQRRLKRHTDLGLPAVSRPSRRD
;
A
#
# COMPACT_ATOMS: atom_id res chain seq x y z
N MET A 1 -45.05 3.54 -6.43
CA MET A 1 -44.85 2.09 -6.16
C MET A 1 -43.37 1.84 -6.18
N ASN A 2 -42.77 1.88 -4.97
CA ASN A 2 -41.33 1.68 -4.77
C ASN A 2 -41.00 0.19 -4.89
N ARG A 3 -40.11 -0.18 -5.79
CA ARG A 3 -39.35 -1.44 -5.70
C ARG A 3 -37.92 -1.09 -5.36
N ALA A 4 -37.61 -1.09 -4.07
CA ALA A 4 -36.25 -1.16 -3.58
C ALA A 4 -35.69 -2.54 -3.98
N SER A 5 -34.64 -2.56 -4.80
CA SER A 5 -33.91 -3.78 -5.11
C SER A 5 -33.08 -4.18 -3.89
N GLU A 6 -33.53 -5.17 -3.15
CA GLU A 6 -32.70 -5.94 -2.23
C GLU A 6 -31.54 -6.56 -3.02
N ARG A 7 -30.38 -5.97 -2.88
CA ARG A 7 -29.13 -6.65 -3.24
C ARG A 7 -28.90 -7.75 -2.21
N ALA A 8 -29.16 -8.97 -2.61
CA ALA A 8 -28.84 -10.16 -1.83
C ALA A 8 -27.36 -10.09 -1.39
N ARG A 9 -27.14 -10.02 -0.09
CA ARG A 9 -25.80 -10.16 0.50
C ARG A 9 -25.37 -11.61 0.26
N ILE A 10 -24.32 -11.78 -0.55
CA ILE A 10 -23.64 -13.06 -0.73
C ILE A 10 -23.22 -13.56 0.66
N PRO A 11 -23.62 -14.78 1.07
CA PRO A 11 -23.15 -15.36 2.32
C PRO A 11 -21.62 -15.45 2.29
N ARG A 12 -20.95 -14.85 3.26
CA ARG A 12 -19.51 -15.07 3.44
C ARG A 12 -19.29 -16.55 3.70
N GLN A 13 -18.46 -17.19 2.90
CA GLN A 13 -17.99 -18.55 3.15
C GLN A 13 -17.47 -18.67 4.59
N PRO A 14 -17.69 -19.84 5.24
CA PRO A 14 -17.15 -20.08 6.58
C PRO A 14 -15.62 -19.94 6.55
N ASP A 15 -15.07 -19.41 7.61
CA ASP A 15 -13.67 -19.10 7.87
C ASP A 15 -12.68 -20.05 7.17
N HIS A 16 -12.31 -19.72 5.95
CA HIS A 16 -11.08 -20.23 5.39
C HIS A 16 -9.96 -19.54 6.18
N ALA A 17 -9.07 -20.32 6.75
CA ALA A 17 -7.94 -19.84 7.52
C ALA A 17 -7.29 -18.67 6.79
N ALA A 18 -7.24 -17.51 7.45
CA ALA A 18 -6.57 -16.34 6.91
C ALA A 18 -5.14 -16.76 6.49
N PRO A 19 -4.65 -16.31 5.32
CA PRO A 19 -3.30 -16.66 4.89
C PRO A 19 -2.32 -16.36 6.03
N PRO A 20 -1.29 -17.21 6.22
CA PRO A 20 -0.38 -17.06 7.34
C PRO A 20 0.20 -15.64 7.33
N THR A 21 -0.22 -14.86 8.30
CA THR A 21 0.38 -13.55 8.54
C THR A 21 1.84 -13.78 8.93
N ARG A 22 2.70 -12.79 8.63
CA ARG A 22 4.13 -12.81 9.01
C ARG A 22 4.36 -13.09 10.49
N TYR A 23 3.30 -13.04 11.28
CA TYR A 23 3.22 -13.25 12.71
C TYR A 23 2.19 -14.33 13.01
N THR A 24 2.62 -15.43 13.59
CA THR A 24 1.76 -16.59 13.80
C THR A 24 0.82 -16.37 14.98
N ARG A 25 -0.47 -16.58 14.74
CA ARG A 25 -1.56 -16.51 15.70
C ARG A 25 -1.39 -17.33 17.00
N PRO A 26 -0.65 -18.47 17.01
CA PRO A 26 -0.47 -19.28 18.22
C PRO A 26 0.17 -18.56 19.40
N THR A 27 1.12 -17.64 19.16
CA THR A 27 1.81 -16.89 20.22
C THR A 27 0.87 -15.97 20.99
N ILE A 28 -0.08 -15.37 20.28
CA ILE A 28 -1.07 -14.45 20.87
C ILE A 28 -2.09 -15.19 21.72
N ILE A 29 -2.53 -16.36 21.28
CA ILE A 29 -3.45 -17.21 22.03
C ILE A 29 -2.77 -17.72 23.32
N ALA A 30 -1.49 -18.09 23.23
CA ALA A 30 -0.71 -18.52 24.38
C ALA A 30 -0.53 -17.37 25.40
N GLN A 31 -0.26 -16.14 24.95
CA GLN A 31 -0.18 -14.96 25.81
C GLN A 31 -1.51 -14.61 26.46
N ALA A 32 -2.61 -14.72 25.72
CA ALA A 32 -3.95 -14.47 26.25
C ALA A 32 -4.37 -15.50 27.31
N ALA A 33 -3.84 -16.71 27.24
CA ALA A 33 -4.05 -17.79 28.21
C ALA A 33 -3.01 -17.81 29.35
N ALA A 34 -1.94 -17.02 29.26
CA ALA A 34 -0.92 -16.94 30.30
C ALA A 34 -1.51 -16.44 31.63
N PRO A 35 -1.07 -16.97 32.77
CA PRO A 35 -1.47 -16.44 34.08
C PRO A 35 -1.11 -14.95 34.16
N ARG A 36 -1.96 -14.18 34.84
CA ARG A 36 -1.74 -12.74 35.04
C ARG A 36 -0.33 -12.49 35.55
N ALA A 37 0.39 -11.60 34.86
CA ALA A 37 1.61 -11.06 35.39
C ALA A 37 1.31 -10.45 36.77
N VAL A 38 2.17 -10.73 37.77
CA VAL A 38 2.01 -10.17 39.11
C VAL A 38 2.06 -8.64 38.97
N HIS A 39 0.91 -8.02 39.22
CA HIS A 39 0.80 -6.58 39.10
C HIS A 39 1.50 -5.89 40.28
N ARG A 40 1.92 -4.61 40.09
CA ARG A 40 2.52 -3.73 41.09
C ARG A 40 1.84 -3.75 42.44
N TYR A 41 0.53 -4.00 42.48
CA TYR A 41 -0.30 -4.01 43.70
C TYR A 41 -0.65 -5.42 44.18
N GLY A 42 0.00 -6.45 43.64
CA GLY A 42 -0.30 -7.84 43.99
C GLY A 42 -1.57 -8.37 43.31
N ASP A 43 -2.01 -9.54 43.75
CA ASP A 43 -3.27 -10.14 43.26
C ASP A 43 -4.48 -9.50 43.96
N LEU A 44 -5.21 -8.73 43.19
CA LEU A 44 -6.45 -8.07 43.62
C LEU A 44 -7.71 -8.86 43.24
N SER A 45 -7.61 -10.03 42.65
CA SER A 45 -8.72 -10.79 42.06
C SER A 45 -9.79 -11.16 43.08
N ALA A 46 -9.42 -11.40 44.34
CA ALA A 46 -10.31 -11.70 45.46
C ALA A 46 -10.29 -10.65 46.56
N ALA A 47 -9.58 -9.53 46.39
CA ALA A 47 -9.44 -8.48 47.38
C ALA A 47 -10.81 -7.87 47.76
N PRO A 48 -11.07 -7.53 49.05
CA PRO A 48 -12.26 -6.79 49.45
C PRO A 48 -12.37 -5.47 48.67
N MET A 49 -13.59 -5.05 48.35
CA MET A 49 -13.82 -3.79 47.63
C MET A 49 -13.29 -2.58 48.40
N SER A 50 -13.37 -2.60 49.75
CA SER A 50 -12.76 -1.57 50.59
C SER A 50 -11.25 -1.41 50.36
N THR A 51 -10.53 -2.50 50.18
CA THR A 51 -9.10 -2.50 49.83
C THR A 51 -8.87 -1.89 48.46
N ILE A 52 -9.70 -2.24 47.48
CA ILE A 52 -9.61 -1.69 46.11
C ILE A 52 -9.90 -0.18 46.13
N VAL A 53 -10.93 0.27 46.90
CA VAL A 53 -11.26 1.69 47.08
C VAL A 53 -10.12 2.47 47.75
N ALA A 54 -9.52 1.89 48.81
CA ALA A 54 -8.39 2.50 49.48
C ALA A 54 -7.19 2.64 48.54
N LEU A 55 -6.87 1.58 47.80
CA LEU A 55 -5.83 1.59 46.79
C LEU A 55 -6.11 2.61 45.68
N ALA A 56 -7.30 2.66 45.13
CA ALA A 56 -7.70 3.62 44.11
C ALA A 56 -7.56 5.07 44.60
N THR A 57 -7.80 5.30 45.90
CA THR A 57 -7.62 6.62 46.52
C THR A 57 -6.15 7.01 46.63
N SER A 58 -5.25 6.08 46.85
CA SER A 58 -3.80 6.33 46.95
C SER A 58 -3.17 6.51 45.56
N VAL A 59 -3.60 5.74 44.57
CA VAL A 59 -3.07 5.77 43.20
C VAL A 59 -3.46 7.06 42.48
N TRP A 60 -4.67 7.55 42.72
CA TRP A 60 -5.18 8.77 42.04
C TRP A 60 -5.51 9.86 43.07
N PRO A 61 -4.55 10.73 43.42
CA PRO A 61 -4.76 11.85 44.34
C PRO A 61 -5.54 12.99 43.68
N GLU A 62 -6.79 12.77 43.37
CA GLU A 62 -7.67 13.71 42.69
C GLU A 62 -8.43 14.63 43.65
N PRO A 63 -9.04 15.74 43.12
CA PRO A 63 -9.94 16.57 43.90
C PRO A 63 -11.08 15.76 44.52
N VAL A 64 -11.53 16.15 45.73
CA VAL A 64 -12.49 15.45 46.58
C VAL A 64 -13.74 15.01 45.82
N HIS A 65 -14.27 15.83 44.91
CA HIS A 65 -15.49 15.51 44.15
C HIS A 65 -15.29 14.35 43.19
N ARG A 66 -14.14 14.24 42.52
CA ARG A 66 -13.82 13.15 41.58
C ARG A 66 -13.54 11.85 42.34
N ARG A 67 -12.77 11.94 43.40
CA ARG A 67 -12.52 10.79 44.30
C ARG A 67 -13.81 10.21 44.81
N ARG A 68 -14.75 11.05 45.27
CA ARG A 68 -16.06 10.61 45.71
C ARG A 68 -16.86 9.95 44.60
N SER A 69 -16.87 10.50 43.41
CA SER A 69 -17.56 9.92 42.25
C SER A 69 -17.01 8.54 41.88
N ARG A 70 -15.66 8.40 41.79
CA ARG A 70 -15.03 7.12 41.51
C ARG A 70 -15.28 6.07 42.59
N ASN A 71 -15.18 6.44 43.86
CA ASN A 71 -15.43 5.53 44.97
C ASN A 71 -16.88 5.02 44.96
N ARG A 72 -17.86 5.92 44.77
CA ARG A 72 -19.26 5.51 44.56
C ARG A 72 -19.43 4.59 43.36
N GLY A 73 -18.67 4.84 42.28
CA GLY A 73 -18.64 3.99 41.10
C GLY A 73 -18.11 2.60 41.42
N LEU A 74 -17.01 2.49 42.17
CA LEU A 74 -16.44 1.22 42.62
C LEU A 74 -17.42 0.46 43.52
N ASP A 75 -18.06 1.14 44.45
CA ASP A 75 -19.08 0.50 45.33
C ASP A 75 -20.24 -0.04 44.50
N LYS A 76 -20.83 0.77 43.62
CA LYS A 76 -21.92 0.37 42.73
C LYS A 76 -21.56 -0.82 41.83
N ILE A 77 -20.39 -0.80 41.20
CA ILE A 77 -19.96 -1.91 40.36
C ILE A 77 -19.65 -3.15 41.16
N GLY A 78 -19.09 -2.97 42.39
CA GLY A 78 -18.85 -4.05 43.31
C GLY A 78 -20.12 -4.72 43.75
N ASP A 79 -21.17 -3.95 44.09
CA ASP A 79 -22.49 -4.49 44.43
C ASP A 79 -23.11 -5.23 43.25
N TYR A 80 -23.04 -4.67 42.08
CA TYR A 80 -23.53 -5.34 40.88
C TYR A 80 -22.80 -6.66 40.60
N LEU A 81 -21.48 -6.69 40.72
CA LEU A 81 -20.68 -7.89 40.47
C LEU A 81 -20.95 -8.97 41.58
N ARG A 82 -21.20 -8.56 42.84
CA ARG A 82 -21.53 -9.50 43.92
C ARG A 82 -22.86 -10.21 43.68
N SER A 83 -23.76 -9.64 42.92
CA SER A 83 -25.01 -10.31 42.52
C SER A 83 -24.84 -11.44 41.50
N HIS A 84 -23.61 -11.61 40.95
CA HIS A 84 -23.29 -12.65 40.00
C HIS A 84 -22.43 -13.75 40.64
N PRO A 85 -22.52 -15.01 40.16
CA PRO A 85 -21.75 -16.12 40.71
C PRO A 85 -20.25 -15.97 40.45
N GLY A 86 -19.42 -16.41 41.38
CA GLY A 86 -17.96 -16.42 41.28
C GLY A 86 -17.27 -16.11 42.59
N GLU A 87 -16.08 -16.66 42.79
CA GLU A 87 -15.24 -16.41 43.98
C GLU A 87 -14.40 -15.15 43.78
N THR A 88 -13.93 -14.90 42.56
CA THR A 88 -13.12 -13.74 42.20
C THR A 88 -13.91 -12.69 41.42
N TRP A 89 -13.42 -11.45 41.44
CA TRP A 89 -14.01 -10.36 40.63
C TRP A 89 -14.02 -10.69 39.13
N GLN A 90 -13.02 -11.41 38.63
CA GLN A 90 -12.98 -11.86 37.24
C GLN A 90 -14.11 -12.86 36.94
N GLN A 91 -14.30 -13.87 37.79
CA GLN A 91 -15.38 -14.87 37.59
C GLN A 91 -16.75 -14.20 37.58
N ARG A 92 -16.98 -13.25 38.47
CA ARG A 92 -18.23 -12.47 38.53
C ARG A 92 -18.41 -11.58 37.30
N TRP A 93 -17.31 -10.99 36.81
CA TRP A 93 -17.30 -10.22 35.56
C TRP A 93 -17.62 -11.10 34.34
N ASP A 94 -17.08 -12.29 34.28
CA ASP A 94 -17.30 -13.21 33.17
C ASP A 94 -18.73 -13.79 33.22
N ALA A 95 -19.32 -13.87 34.39
CA ALA A 95 -20.70 -14.30 34.61
C ALA A 95 -21.75 -13.19 34.34
N CYS A 96 -21.32 -11.92 34.24
CA CYS A 96 -22.23 -10.81 33.97
C CYS A 96 -22.21 -10.41 32.49
N GLU A 97 -23.22 -9.65 32.05
CA GLU A 97 -23.38 -9.24 30.64
C GLU A 97 -22.60 -7.96 30.28
N LEU A 98 -21.83 -7.37 31.20
CA LEU A 98 -21.15 -6.07 30.97
C LEU A 98 -20.04 -6.12 29.91
N ASN A 99 -19.63 -7.31 29.53
CA ASN A 99 -18.75 -7.48 28.34
C ASN A 99 -19.46 -7.14 27.03
N THR A 100 -20.79 -7.24 26.97
CA THR A 100 -21.56 -7.12 25.71
C THR A 100 -22.66 -6.07 25.80
N ARG A 101 -23.12 -5.73 26.98
CA ARG A 101 -24.18 -4.75 27.20
C ARG A 101 -23.67 -3.45 27.83
N LEU A 102 -24.36 -2.36 27.51
CA LEU A 102 -24.15 -1.07 28.14
C LEU A 102 -24.52 -1.14 29.62
N LEU A 103 -23.79 -0.44 30.47
CA LEU A 103 -24.13 -0.28 31.88
C LEU A 103 -25.60 0.11 32.07
N PRO A 104 -26.34 -0.54 32.98
CA PRO A 104 -27.71 -0.19 33.23
C PRO A 104 -27.80 1.30 33.63
N ALA A 105 -28.67 2.01 32.98
CA ALA A 105 -29.13 3.31 33.50
C ALA A 105 -30.10 2.95 34.61
N GLY A 106 -29.75 3.22 35.86
CA GLY A 106 -30.70 3.05 36.97
C GLY A 106 -31.99 3.88 36.73
N ASP A 107 -33.07 3.58 37.42
CA ASP A 107 -34.41 4.22 37.33
C ASP A 107 -34.47 5.72 37.69
N ALA A 108 -33.39 6.44 37.45
CA ALA A 108 -33.25 7.85 37.75
C ALA A 108 -33.69 8.73 36.57
N SER A 109 -34.15 9.95 36.88
CA SER A 109 -34.49 10.99 35.92
C SER A 109 -33.39 11.15 34.86
N PRO A 110 -33.62 11.69 33.64
CA PRO A 110 -32.63 11.74 32.54
C PRO A 110 -31.28 12.30 32.96
N THR A 111 -31.23 13.29 33.84
CA THR A 111 -29.98 13.84 34.40
C THR A 111 -29.33 12.93 35.42
N GLY A 112 -30.12 12.25 36.27
CA GLY A 112 -29.63 11.29 37.23
C GLY A 112 -29.11 10.00 36.63
N ALA A 113 -29.71 9.54 35.51
CA ALA A 113 -29.23 8.39 34.73
C ALA A 113 -27.87 8.64 34.10
N THR A 114 -27.62 9.87 33.59
CA THR A 114 -26.34 10.27 33.04
C THR A 114 -25.24 10.27 34.12
N THR A 115 -25.52 10.82 35.28
CA THR A 115 -24.57 10.87 36.40
C THR A 115 -24.27 9.46 36.93
N ALA A 116 -25.29 8.61 37.11
CA ALA A 116 -25.10 7.24 37.53
C ALA A 116 -24.25 6.44 36.57
N ARG A 117 -24.46 6.57 35.27
CA ARG A 117 -23.63 5.95 34.21
C ARG A 117 -22.20 6.44 34.24
N ALA A 118 -21.97 7.74 34.46
CA ALA A 118 -20.63 8.31 34.58
C ALA A 118 -19.88 7.76 35.79
N GLU A 119 -20.54 7.60 36.94
CA GLU A 119 -19.94 6.99 38.12
C GLU A 119 -19.60 5.51 37.88
N PHE A 120 -20.50 4.74 37.28
CA PHE A 120 -20.23 3.34 36.90
C PHE A 120 -19.03 3.24 35.98
N ALA A 121 -18.92 4.12 34.94
CA ALA A 121 -17.79 4.14 34.02
C ALA A 121 -16.46 4.41 34.75
N GLN A 122 -16.45 5.36 35.71
CA GLN A 122 -15.27 5.63 36.55
C GLN A 122 -14.88 4.44 37.44
N GLY A 123 -15.85 3.71 37.97
CA GLY A 123 -15.61 2.47 38.73
C GLY A 123 -15.00 1.38 37.86
N LEU A 124 -15.50 1.20 36.63
CA LEU A 124 -14.94 0.26 35.66
C LEU A 124 -13.53 0.65 35.20
N GLU A 125 -13.32 1.93 34.89
CA GLU A 125 -11.99 2.46 34.55
C GLU A 125 -10.98 2.13 35.64
N ALA A 126 -11.36 2.28 36.92
CA ALA A 126 -10.50 1.94 38.05
C ALA A 126 -10.23 0.43 38.17
N LEU A 127 -11.26 -0.43 38.08
CA LEU A 127 -11.09 -1.88 38.14
C LEU A 127 -10.20 -2.42 37.01
N PHE A 128 -10.34 -1.87 35.79
CA PHE A 128 -9.52 -2.25 34.66
C PHE A 128 -8.10 -1.71 34.78
N ALA A 129 -7.93 -0.46 35.22
CA ALA A 129 -6.63 0.18 35.40
C ALA A 129 -5.80 -0.48 36.49
N LEU A 130 -6.45 -0.89 37.58
CA LEU A 130 -5.82 -1.66 38.66
C LEU A 130 -5.72 -3.16 38.35
N ARG A 131 -6.09 -3.59 37.14
CA ARG A 131 -6.06 -4.99 36.69
C ARG A 131 -6.82 -5.98 37.62
N VAL A 132 -7.80 -5.49 38.34
CA VAL A 132 -8.71 -6.33 39.14
C VAL A 132 -9.54 -7.23 38.24
N ILE A 133 -9.98 -6.68 37.11
CA ILE A 133 -10.75 -7.34 36.07
C ILE A 133 -10.02 -7.16 34.72
N ARG A 134 -9.99 -8.26 33.98
CA ARG A 134 -9.53 -8.27 32.58
C ARG A 134 -10.72 -8.30 31.64
N PRO A 135 -11.09 -7.15 31.05
CA PRO A 135 -12.27 -7.05 30.18
C PRO A 135 -11.99 -7.59 28.76
N THR A 136 -13.06 -7.86 28.02
CA THR A 136 -12.98 -8.07 26.57
C THR A 136 -12.80 -6.74 25.84
N LEU A 137 -12.32 -6.78 24.59
CA LEU A 137 -12.22 -5.57 23.74
C LEU A 137 -13.60 -4.93 23.52
N GLN A 138 -14.68 -5.72 23.53
CA GLN A 138 -16.04 -5.22 23.37
C GLN A 138 -16.48 -4.38 24.57
N ALA A 139 -16.07 -4.74 25.77
CA ALA A 139 -16.40 -4.00 26.99
C ALA A 139 -15.92 -2.54 26.96
N PHE A 140 -14.73 -2.28 26.44
CA PHE A 140 -14.19 -0.93 26.27
C PHE A 140 -15.03 -0.08 25.32
N ARG A 141 -15.57 -0.69 24.27
CA ARG A 141 -16.36 0.01 23.27
C ARG A 141 -17.78 0.30 23.75
N VAL A 142 -18.39 -0.68 24.35
CA VAL A 142 -19.77 -0.57 24.86
C VAL A 142 -19.86 0.48 25.95
N ASN A 143 -18.90 0.53 26.87
CA ASN A 143 -18.97 1.38 28.05
C ASN A 143 -18.37 2.78 27.88
N LYS A 144 -17.79 3.11 26.70
CA LYS A 144 -17.25 4.44 26.35
C LYS A 144 -16.35 5.04 27.45
N LEU A 145 -15.36 4.28 27.90
CA LEU A 145 -14.44 4.66 28.98
C LEU A 145 -13.49 5.77 28.55
N MET A 146 -13.88 7.01 28.73
CA MET A 146 -13.23 8.19 28.15
C MET A 146 -11.90 8.55 28.80
N ARG A 147 -11.70 8.20 30.07
CA ARG A 147 -10.51 8.55 30.86
C ARG A 147 -9.59 7.37 31.11
N TYR A 148 -9.98 6.21 30.66
CA TYR A 148 -9.31 4.96 30.95
C TYR A 148 -7.79 5.01 30.72
N SER A 149 -7.34 5.54 29.61
CA SER A 149 -5.90 5.59 29.29
C SER A 149 -5.09 6.44 30.29
N HIS A 150 -5.68 7.51 30.79
CA HIS A 150 -5.06 8.35 31.84
C HIS A 150 -4.99 7.62 33.18
N GLU A 151 -6.10 7.03 33.60
CA GLU A 151 -6.19 6.27 34.86
C GLU A 151 -5.22 5.06 34.82
N PHE A 152 -5.18 4.34 33.70
CA PHE A 152 -4.29 3.21 33.49
C PHE A 152 -2.80 3.61 33.55
N ALA A 153 -2.40 4.68 32.84
CA ALA A 153 -1.03 5.13 32.83
C ALA A 153 -0.52 5.54 34.22
N GLN A 154 -1.41 6.14 35.03
CA GLN A 154 -1.07 6.50 36.41
C GLN A 154 -0.97 5.25 37.30
N ALA A 155 -1.88 4.28 37.14
CA ALA A 155 -1.86 3.05 37.90
C ALA A 155 -0.64 2.18 37.58
N GLU A 156 -0.29 2.04 36.31
CA GLU A 156 0.93 1.30 35.92
C GLU A 156 2.20 1.98 36.44
N GLY A 157 2.30 3.30 36.33
CA GLY A 157 3.49 4.06 36.70
C GLY A 157 4.76 3.58 35.99
N ASP A 158 4.59 2.97 34.81
CA ASP A 158 5.68 2.38 34.03
C ASP A 158 6.43 3.46 33.23
N PRO A 159 7.75 3.60 33.41
CA PRO A 159 8.55 4.60 32.70
C PRO A 159 8.55 4.41 31.17
N GLU A 160 8.43 3.18 30.68
CA GLU A 160 8.40 2.89 29.25
C GLU A 160 7.05 3.30 28.65
N LEU A 161 5.95 3.04 29.35
CA LEU A 161 4.63 3.53 28.95
C LEU A 161 4.61 5.07 28.93
N GLN A 162 5.26 5.72 29.89
CA GLN A 162 5.35 7.18 29.95
C GLN A 162 6.18 7.73 28.79
N ARG A 163 7.30 7.07 28.42
CA ARG A 163 8.09 7.43 27.22
C ARG A 163 7.26 7.32 25.96
N PHE A 164 6.48 6.25 25.80
CA PHE A 164 5.56 6.10 24.68
C PHE A 164 4.52 7.23 24.64
N ILE A 165 3.88 7.57 25.77
CA ILE A 165 2.89 8.67 25.85
C ILE A 165 3.52 10.00 25.46
N THR A 166 4.73 10.27 25.95
CA THR A 166 5.48 11.50 25.59
C THR A 166 5.75 11.55 24.10
N ALA A 167 6.26 10.46 23.50
CA ALA A 167 6.54 10.38 22.09
C ALA A 167 5.28 10.53 21.23
N VAL A 168 4.11 10.01 21.65
CA VAL A 168 2.83 10.25 20.98
C VAL A 168 2.48 11.73 21.00
N ASN A 169 2.67 12.41 22.14
CA ASN A 169 2.34 13.84 22.30
C ASN A 169 3.25 14.75 21.50
N GLU A 170 4.48 14.34 21.22
CA GLU A 170 5.46 15.06 20.39
C GLU A 170 5.18 14.94 18.88
N THR A 171 4.35 13.97 18.46
CA THR A 171 3.96 13.86 17.05
C THR A 171 3.16 15.09 16.58
N ASP A 172 3.14 15.36 15.29
CA ASP A 172 2.28 16.40 14.66
C ASP A 172 0.85 15.91 14.37
N ALA A 173 0.46 14.75 14.93
CA ALA A 173 -0.90 14.23 14.82
C ALA A 173 -1.89 15.10 15.58
N GLY A 174 -3.13 15.18 15.08
CA GLY A 174 -4.20 15.88 15.80
C GLY A 174 -4.54 15.19 17.14
N ASP A 175 -4.94 15.98 18.13
CA ASP A 175 -5.19 15.56 19.51
C ASP A 175 -6.10 14.32 19.64
N LYS A 176 -7.07 14.19 18.75
CA LYS A 176 -7.96 13.03 18.69
C LYS A 176 -7.18 11.75 18.40
N PHE A 177 -6.27 11.78 17.44
CA PHE A 177 -5.47 10.61 17.07
C PHE A 177 -4.43 10.28 18.14
N LYS A 178 -3.84 11.30 18.80
CA LYS A 178 -2.94 11.12 19.94
C LYS A 178 -3.64 10.39 21.08
N ARG A 179 -4.83 10.86 21.46
CA ARG A 179 -5.63 10.21 22.50
C ARG A 179 -5.99 8.76 22.13
N TRP A 180 -6.34 8.51 20.88
CA TRP A 180 -6.63 7.14 20.42
C TRP A 180 -5.40 6.26 20.45
N ALA A 181 -4.23 6.75 20.04
CA ALA A 181 -3.00 5.96 20.08
C ALA A 181 -2.64 5.54 21.51
N ILE A 182 -2.77 6.44 22.49
CA ILE A 182 -2.56 6.12 23.89
C ILE A 182 -3.60 5.13 24.37
N PHE A 183 -4.88 5.35 24.03
CA PHE A 183 -5.97 4.44 24.38
C PHE A 183 -5.76 3.04 23.78
N ASP A 184 -5.32 2.95 22.54
CA ASP A 184 -5.05 1.68 21.85
C ASP A 184 -4.00 0.85 22.60
N VAL A 185 -2.89 1.46 23.03
CA VAL A 185 -1.84 0.75 23.78
C VAL A 185 -2.34 0.36 25.16
N CYS A 186 -2.93 1.27 25.92
CA CYS A 186 -3.46 0.96 27.25
C CYS A 186 -4.50 -0.16 27.20
N THR A 187 -5.38 -0.14 26.19
CA THR A 187 -6.40 -1.19 26.01
C THR A 187 -5.77 -2.51 25.60
N ALA A 188 -4.75 -2.50 24.71
CA ALA A 188 -4.04 -3.69 24.32
C ALA A 188 -3.36 -4.38 25.53
N LEU A 189 -2.68 -3.59 26.37
CA LEU A 189 -2.00 -4.08 27.56
C LEU A 189 -2.99 -4.70 28.56
N THR A 190 -4.13 -4.05 28.78
CA THR A 190 -5.17 -4.56 29.69
C THR A 190 -5.83 -5.81 29.13
N TYR A 191 -6.20 -5.79 27.86
CA TYR A 191 -6.81 -6.94 27.18
C TYR A 191 -5.90 -8.17 27.22
N GLN A 192 -4.62 -7.97 26.98
CA GLN A 192 -3.60 -9.04 26.99
C GLN A 192 -3.15 -9.41 28.41
N GLY A 193 -3.33 -8.51 29.38
CA GLY A 193 -2.90 -8.73 30.77
C GLY A 193 -1.37 -8.67 30.92
N ILE A 194 -0.66 -7.91 30.10
CA ILE A 194 0.80 -7.81 30.06
C ILE A 194 1.29 -6.38 30.33
N PRO A 195 2.51 -6.19 30.84
CA PRO A 195 3.18 -4.89 30.89
C PRO A 195 3.59 -4.46 29.48
N ILE A 196 3.95 -3.18 29.32
CA ILE A 196 4.38 -2.67 28.02
C ILE A 196 5.66 -3.37 27.53
N ALA A 197 6.57 -3.73 28.40
CA ALA A 197 7.82 -4.43 28.06
C ALA A 197 7.56 -5.76 27.30
N ASP A 198 6.43 -6.42 27.56
CA ASP A 198 6.04 -7.66 26.91
C ASP A 198 5.15 -7.46 25.68
N LEU A 199 4.86 -6.20 25.31
CA LEU A 199 4.02 -5.91 24.16
C LEU A 199 4.77 -6.12 22.86
N THR A 200 4.61 -7.29 22.26
CA THR A 200 5.22 -7.62 20.97
C THR A 200 4.42 -7.04 19.79
N PRO A 201 5.03 -6.90 18.61
CA PRO A 201 4.33 -6.51 17.38
C PRO A 201 3.14 -7.41 17.09
N GLU A 202 3.26 -8.72 17.33
CA GLU A 202 2.21 -9.73 17.13
C GLU A 202 1.02 -9.51 18.05
N ALA A 203 1.30 -9.26 19.32
CA ALA A 203 0.28 -9.00 20.34
C ALA A 203 -0.52 -7.73 20.01
N PHE A 204 0.19 -6.66 19.62
CA PHE A 204 -0.46 -5.41 19.25
C PHE A 204 -1.25 -5.53 17.93
N MET A 205 -0.74 -6.31 16.98
CA MET A 205 -1.44 -6.59 15.72
C MET A 205 -2.75 -7.35 15.95
N ASP A 206 -2.75 -8.37 16.83
CA ASP A 206 -3.99 -9.11 17.21
C ASP A 206 -5.02 -8.16 17.82
N TYR A 207 -4.59 -7.31 18.74
CA TYR A 207 -5.44 -6.26 19.30
C TYR A 207 -6.09 -5.41 18.21
N ALA A 208 -5.28 -4.89 17.29
CA ALA A 208 -5.75 -4.00 16.23
C ALA A 208 -6.73 -4.70 15.27
N VAL A 209 -6.44 -5.94 14.87
CA VAL A 209 -7.30 -6.74 13.99
C VAL A 209 -8.65 -7.05 14.66
N ARG A 210 -8.63 -7.51 15.91
CA ARG A 210 -9.86 -7.83 16.65
C ARG A 210 -10.71 -6.59 16.90
N THR A 211 -10.07 -5.48 17.31
CA THR A 211 -10.78 -4.22 17.56
C THR A 211 -11.38 -3.69 16.26
N ARG A 212 -10.69 -3.79 15.15
CA ARG A 212 -11.21 -3.41 13.83
C ARG A 212 -12.41 -4.28 13.43
N ALA A 213 -12.35 -5.59 13.64
CA ALA A 213 -13.44 -6.50 13.33
C ALA A 213 -14.72 -6.18 14.13
N LEU A 214 -14.58 -5.77 15.39
CA LEU A 214 -15.69 -5.30 16.21
C LEU A 214 -16.29 -3.99 15.68
N THR A 215 -15.43 -3.06 15.22
CA THR A 215 -15.84 -1.77 14.68
C THR A 215 -16.59 -1.92 13.37
N ASP A 216 -16.08 -2.77 12.45
CA ASP A 216 -16.70 -3.03 11.17
C ASP A 216 -18.09 -3.68 11.32
N ARG A 217 -18.29 -4.55 12.32
CA ARG A 217 -19.60 -5.14 12.65
C ARG A 217 -20.62 -4.11 13.10
N ASN A 218 -20.17 -3.07 13.79
CA ASN A 218 -21.03 -2.01 14.31
C ASN A 218 -21.25 -0.84 13.32
N GLY A 219 -20.71 -0.92 12.09
CA GLY A 219 -20.85 0.12 11.07
C GLY A 219 -20.09 1.40 11.36
N GLU A 220 -19.13 1.39 12.28
CA GLU A 220 -18.35 2.57 12.65
C GLU A 220 -17.17 2.78 11.68
N HIS A 221 -17.10 3.93 11.02
CA HIS A 221 -16.02 4.25 10.09
C HIS A 221 -14.63 4.45 10.72
N LEU A 222 -14.53 4.47 12.04
CA LEU A 222 -13.30 4.78 12.76
C LEU A 222 -12.35 3.59 12.91
N GLY A 223 -12.83 2.37 12.71
CA GLY A 223 -12.04 1.13 12.83
C GLY A 223 -10.79 1.08 11.94
N LYS A 224 -10.82 1.78 10.80
CA LYS A 224 -9.68 1.85 9.90
C LYS A 224 -8.44 2.56 10.46
N TYR A 225 -8.56 3.31 11.55
CA TYR A 225 -7.46 4.06 12.17
C TYR A 225 -6.91 3.39 13.42
N VAL A 226 -7.57 2.35 13.94
CA VAL A 226 -7.17 1.64 15.17
C VAL A 226 -5.72 1.16 15.06
N GLY A 227 -4.92 1.51 16.06
CA GLY A 227 -3.54 1.08 16.22
C GLY A 227 -2.50 1.72 15.29
N HIS A 228 -2.90 2.45 14.24
CA HIS A 228 -1.94 2.91 13.23
C HIS A 228 -0.90 3.89 13.79
N LEU A 229 -1.31 4.93 14.52
CA LEU A 229 -0.38 5.89 15.12
C LEU A 229 0.40 5.25 16.26
N ALA A 230 -0.27 4.46 17.11
CA ALA A 230 0.38 3.73 18.19
C ALA A 230 1.51 2.83 17.68
N TRP A 231 1.26 2.03 16.64
CA TRP A 231 2.27 1.20 16.01
C TRP A 231 3.48 2.01 15.53
N GLN A 232 3.23 3.11 14.83
CA GLN A 232 4.30 3.95 14.28
C GLN A 232 5.19 4.52 15.39
N VAL A 233 4.58 4.95 16.50
CA VAL A 233 5.34 5.49 17.64
C VAL A 233 6.10 4.39 18.37
N LEU A 234 5.47 3.23 18.65
CA LEU A 234 6.14 2.07 19.26
C LEU A 234 7.34 1.62 18.44
N HIS A 235 7.18 1.55 17.11
CA HIS A 235 8.29 1.23 16.22
C HIS A 235 9.36 2.35 16.22
N GLY A 236 8.95 3.62 16.16
CA GLY A 236 9.86 4.77 16.13
C GLY A 236 10.68 4.93 17.40
N CYS A 237 10.12 4.58 18.56
CA CYS A 237 10.82 4.57 19.86
C CYS A 237 11.71 3.34 20.05
N GLY A 238 11.79 2.44 19.09
CA GLY A 238 12.60 1.21 19.20
C GLY A 238 12.00 0.14 20.12
N HIS A 239 10.71 0.30 20.52
CA HIS A 239 10.02 -0.70 21.34
C HIS A 239 9.80 -2.00 20.54
N PHE A 240 9.40 -1.90 19.28
CA PHE A 240 9.32 -3.04 18.39
C PHE A 240 10.68 -3.35 17.75
N ARG A 241 10.99 -4.63 17.59
CA ARG A 241 12.20 -5.10 16.91
C ARG A 241 12.34 -4.46 15.52
N ALA A 242 13.55 -4.19 15.09
CA ALA A 242 13.86 -3.56 13.80
C ALA A 242 13.33 -4.36 12.59
N SER A 243 13.14 -5.68 12.73
CA SER A 243 12.56 -6.54 11.70
C SER A 243 11.04 -6.37 11.54
N ALA A 244 10.35 -5.74 12.50
CA ALA A 244 8.94 -5.45 12.36
C ALA A 244 8.72 -4.35 11.31
N PRO A 245 7.69 -4.45 10.47
CA PRO A 245 7.38 -3.39 9.53
C PRO A 245 7.11 -2.07 10.25
N PRO A 246 7.58 -0.94 9.70
CA PRO A 246 7.47 0.36 10.36
C PRO A 246 6.02 0.90 10.43
N THR A 247 5.05 0.23 9.83
CA THR A 247 3.63 0.57 9.91
C THR A 247 2.78 -0.66 10.18
N LEU A 248 1.71 -0.50 10.93
CA LEU A 248 0.71 -1.56 11.14
C LEU A 248 0.15 -2.08 9.80
N ARG A 249 -0.05 -1.19 8.83
CA ARG A 249 -0.49 -1.59 7.49
C ARG A 249 0.52 -2.51 6.81
N GLY A 250 1.81 -2.23 6.95
CA GLY A 250 2.88 -3.10 6.45
C GLY A 250 2.88 -4.46 7.16
N ALA A 251 2.65 -4.48 8.47
CA ALA A 251 2.59 -5.71 9.26
C ALA A 251 1.37 -6.58 8.89
N LEU A 252 0.24 -5.95 8.56
CA LEU A 252 -0.99 -6.65 8.17
C LEU A 252 -0.98 -7.16 6.71
N ARG A 253 0.01 -6.78 5.91
CA ARG A 253 0.14 -7.26 4.53
C ARG A 253 0.60 -8.71 4.53
N ALA A 254 -0.04 -9.52 3.68
CA ALA A 254 0.37 -10.90 3.49
C ALA A 254 1.78 -10.97 2.87
N PRO A 255 2.70 -11.76 3.42
CA PRO A 255 4.00 -11.98 2.82
C PRO A 255 3.88 -12.83 1.56
N GLN A 256 4.96 -12.91 0.79
CA GLN A 256 5.08 -13.97 -0.22
C GLN A 256 4.95 -15.33 0.45
N LEU A 257 4.20 -16.20 -0.21
CA LEU A 257 4.07 -17.60 0.20
C LEU A 257 5.19 -18.41 -0.44
N THR A 258 5.69 -19.42 0.27
CA THR A 258 6.51 -20.45 -0.34
C THR A 258 5.65 -21.33 -1.25
N THR A 259 6.24 -22.03 -2.17
CA THR A 259 5.55 -23.00 -3.04
C THR A 259 4.80 -24.06 -2.25
N THR A 260 5.39 -24.55 -1.17
CA THR A 260 4.71 -25.41 -0.21
C THR A 260 3.46 -24.78 0.36
N GLN A 261 3.56 -23.52 0.84
CA GLN A 261 2.40 -22.80 1.36
C GLN A 261 1.34 -22.51 0.28
N MET A 262 1.76 -22.27 -0.97
CA MET A 262 0.83 -22.07 -2.09
C MET A 262 0.00 -23.32 -2.38
N VAL A 263 0.59 -24.50 -2.28
CA VAL A 263 -0.10 -25.78 -2.47
C VAL A 263 -0.97 -26.12 -1.26
N ASP A 264 -0.44 -25.92 -0.04
CA ASP A 264 -1.10 -26.28 1.23
C ASP A 264 -2.31 -25.39 1.58
N GLN A 265 -2.54 -24.31 0.83
CA GLN A 265 -3.81 -23.59 0.90
C GLN A 265 -5.01 -24.48 0.51
N TYR A 266 -4.74 -25.59 -0.18
CA TYR A 266 -5.75 -26.51 -0.69
C TYR A 266 -5.53 -27.90 -0.09
N PRO A 267 -6.59 -28.59 0.35
CA PRO A 267 -6.47 -29.90 0.99
C PRO A 267 -6.25 -31.01 -0.04
N VAL A 268 -5.06 -31.06 -0.63
CA VAL A 268 -4.65 -32.14 -1.55
C VAL A 268 -4.44 -33.44 -0.75
N ALA A 269 -5.23 -34.44 -1.05
CA ALA A 269 -5.22 -35.74 -0.34
C ALA A 269 -4.02 -36.60 -0.71
N SER A 270 -3.68 -36.67 -1.99
CA SER A 270 -2.54 -37.44 -2.51
C SER A 270 -1.22 -36.77 -2.15
N GLN A 271 -0.52 -37.28 -1.14
CA GLN A 271 0.80 -36.79 -0.76
C GLN A 271 1.84 -36.84 -1.90
N PRO A 272 1.91 -37.91 -2.72
CA PRO A 272 2.82 -37.93 -3.85
C PRO A 272 2.56 -36.81 -4.85
N VAL A 273 1.29 -36.49 -5.15
CA VAL A 273 0.94 -35.42 -6.09
C VAL A 273 1.14 -34.05 -5.43
N ARG A 274 0.86 -33.90 -4.13
CA ARG A 274 1.21 -32.68 -3.40
C ARG A 274 2.71 -32.36 -3.55
N HIS A 275 3.59 -33.33 -3.36
CA HIS A 275 5.03 -33.12 -3.55
C HIS A 275 5.37 -32.82 -5.02
N LEU A 276 4.75 -33.51 -5.99
CA LEU A 276 4.92 -33.18 -7.40
C LEU A 276 4.58 -31.72 -7.70
N LEU A 277 3.44 -31.23 -7.19
CA LEU A 277 3.01 -29.84 -7.42
C LEU A 277 3.98 -28.83 -6.81
N ILE A 278 4.51 -29.12 -5.62
CA ILE A 278 5.53 -28.28 -4.98
C ILE A 278 6.80 -28.28 -5.83
N ASP A 279 7.32 -29.45 -6.20
CA ASP A 279 8.53 -29.58 -7.01
C ASP A 279 8.40 -28.90 -8.38
N TYR A 280 7.22 -28.98 -8.99
CA TYR A 280 6.92 -28.31 -10.24
C TYR A 280 6.97 -26.79 -10.09
N LEU A 281 6.31 -26.27 -9.04
CA LEU A 281 6.26 -24.83 -8.77
C LEU A 281 7.63 -24.28 -8.36
N ASP A 282 8.44 -25.04 -7.61
CA ASP A 282 9.80 -24.63 -7.25
C ASP A 282 10.64 -24.41 -8.51
N ARG A 283 10.55 -25.33 -9.45
CA ARG A 283 11.28 -25.21 -10.72
C ARG A 283 10.78 -24.03 -11.56
N ARG A 284 9.46 -23.89 -11.65
CA ARG A 284 8.85 -22.77 -12.39
C ARG A 284 9.12 -21.41 -11.75
N GLY A 285 9.24 -21.35 -10.43
CA GLY A 285 9.54 -20.13 -9.68
C GLY A 285 10.86 -19.48 -10.08
N ALA A 286 11.81 -20.23 -10.61
CA ALA A 286 13.06 -19.67 -11.15
C ALA A 286 12.89 -18.93 -12.48
N GLU A 287 11.77 -19.13 -13.18
CA GLU A 287 11.55 -18.62 -14.54
C GLU A 287 10.49 -17.52 -14.61
N ILE A 288 9.58 -17.45 -13.63
CA ILE A 288 8.43 -16.54 -13.62
C ILE A 288 8.38 -15.70 -12.35
N ASP A 289 7.69 -14.56 -12.42
CA ASP A 289 7.45 -13.69 -11.27
C ASP A 289 6.52 -14.36 -10.23
N TYR A 290 6.55 -13.84 -8.99
CA TYR A 290 5.77 -14.39 -7.89
C TYR A 290 4.26 -14.37 -8.17
N ALA A 291 3.74 -13.30 -8.77
CA ALA A 291 2.31 -13.18 -9.07
C ALA A 291 1.86 -14.24 -10.09
N SER A 292 2.70 -14.50 -11.11
CA SER A 292 2.48 -15.56 -12.11
C SER A 292 2.57 -16.93 -11.46
N LEU A 293 3.56 -17.15 -10.58
CA LEU A 293 3.74 -18.42 -9.85
C LEU A 293 2.54 -18.71 -8.94
N ALA A 294 2.12 -17.73 -8.15
CA ALA A 294 0.96 -17.87 -7.26
C ALA A 294 -0.34 -18.16 -8.04
N ARG A 295 -0.51 -17.48 -9.19
CA ARG A 295 -1.63 -17.78 -10.09
C ARG A 295 -1.54 -19.19 -10.67
N GLN A 296 -0.38 -19.60 -11.12
CA GLN A 296 -0.16 -20.97 -11.64
C GLN A 296 -0.44 -22.01 -10.56
N ALA A 297 0.04 -21.80 -9.33
CA ALA A 297 -0.24 -22.66 -8.19
C ALA A 297 -1.76 -22.81 -7.97
N HIS A 298 -2.51 -21.71 -7.98
CA HIS A 298 -3.96 -21.75 -7.87
C HIS A 298 -4.62 -22.55 -9.00
N LEU A 299 -4.20 -22.35 -10.26
CA LEU A 299 -4.80 -22.99 -11.42
C LEU A 299 -4.56 -24.51 -11.41
N ILE A 300 -3.32 -24.96 -11.13
CA ILE A 300 -2.97 -26.37 -11.17
C ILE A 300 -3.34 -27.11 -9.89
N THR A 301 -3.34 -26.46 -8.73
CA THR A 301 -3.68 -27.12 -7.47
C THR A 301 -5.17 -27.12 -7.22
N LYS A 302 -5.82 -25.90 -7.19
CA LYS A 302 -7.25 -25.80 -6.89
C LYS A 302 -8.12 -26.25 -8.06
N LEU A 303 -7.92 -25.60 -9.22
CA LEU A 303 -8.86 -25.77 -10.35
C LEU A 303 -8.59 -27.03 -11.17
N PHE A 304 -7.43 -27.61 -11.09
CA PHE A 304 -7.15 -28.89 -11.75
C PHE A 304 -7.07 -30.03 -10.73
N TRP A 305 -6.02 -30.15 -9.94
CA TRP A 305 -5.79 -31.36 -9.18
C TRP A 305 -6.84 -31.62 -8.10
N LEU A 306 -7.17 -30.65 -7.28
CA LEU A 306 -8.21 -30.80 -6.25
C LEU A 306 -9.57 -31.16 -6.86
N ALA A 307 -9.91 -30.58 -8.00
CA ALA A 307 -11.13 -30.95 -8.74
C ALA A 307 -11.05 -32.39 -9.27
N ILE A 308 -9.89 -32.85 -9.74
CA ILE A 308 -9.67 -34.24 -10.13
C ILE A 308 -9.85 -35.19 -8.94
N GLU A 309 -9.26 -34.89 -7.77
CA GLU A 309 -9.45 -35.70 -6.56
C GLU A 309 -10.93 -35.76 -6.10
N GLN A 310 -11.68 -34.67 -6.25
CA GLN A 310 -13.10 -34.64 -5.93
C GLN A 310 -13.93 -35.52 -6.90
N LEU A 311 -13.56 -35.52 -8.19
CA LEU A 311 -14.22 -36.32 -9.21
C LEU A 311 -13.79 -37.78 -9.19
N ASN A 312 -12.57 -38.08 -8.79
CA ASN A 312 -11.98 -39.41 -8.68
C ASN A 312 -11.03 -39.49 -7.45
N PRO A 313 -11.55 -39.78 -6.25
CA PRO A 313 -10.76 -39.81 -5.01
C PRO A 313 -9.60 -40.81 -5.03
N GLY A 314 -9.59 -41.79 -5.92
CA GLY A 314 -8.54 -42.78 -6.10
C GLY A 314 -7.40 -42.35 -7.03
N GLN A 315 -7.42 -41.17 -7.59
CA GLN A 315 -6.40 -40.73 -8.55
C GLN A 315 -5.08 -40.38 -7.84
N THR A 316 -4.00 -41.02 -8.24
CA THR A 316 -2.67 -40.85 -7.61
C THR A 316 -1.57 -40.49 -8.61
N ASP A 317 -1.90 -40.39 -9.90
CA ASP A 317 -0.99 -40.05 -10.99
C ASP A 317 -1.62 -39.05 -11.98
N LEU A 318 -0.83 -38.57 -12.93
CA LEU A 318 -1.27 -37.63 -13.96
C LEU A 318 -1.94 -38.29 -15.17
N ARG A 319 -2.20 -39.61 -15.17
CA ARG A 319 -2.86 -40.32 -16.27
C ARG A 319 -4.37 -40.16 -16.15
N ILE A 320 -4.89 -39.09 -16.72
CA ILE A 320 -6.30 -38.74 -16.69
C ILE A 320 -7.02 -39.39 -17.86
N SER A 321 -8.06 -40.20 -17.61
CA SER A 321 -8.92 -40.76 -18.65
C SER A 321 -9.72 -39.67 -19.37
N GLN A 322 -10.16 -39.98 -20.61
CA GLN A 322 -10.98 -39.02 -21.37
C GLN A 322 -12.31 -38.73 -20.67
N GLU A 323 -12.89 -39.73 -19.98
CA GLU A 323 -14.13 -39.52 -19.21
C GLU A 323 -13.92 -38.59 -18.01
N LEU A 324 -12.83 -38.79 -17.26
CA LEU A 324 -12.49 -37.94 -16.13
C LEU A 324 -12.16 -36.50 -16.60
N TYR A 325 -11.46 -36.40 -17.76
CA TYR A 325 -11.21 -35.10 -18.37
C TYR A 325 -12.51 -34.38 -18.76
N ALA A 326 -13.48 -35.07 -19.38
CA ALA A 326 -14.75 -34.50 -19.77
C ALA A 326 -15.51 -33.96 -18.54
N ARG A 327 -15.59 -34.77 -17.47
CA ARG A 327 -16.21 -34.35 -16.19
C ARG A 327 -15.49 -33.17 -15.56
N TRP A 328 -14.17 -33.17 -15.52
CA TRP A 328 -13.39 -32.05 -15.02
C TRP A 328 -13.63 -30.79 -15.86
N ARG A 329 -13.67 -30.93 -17.16
CA ARG A 329 -13.93 -29.80 -18.05
C ARG A 329 -15.30 -29.16 -17.80
N GLU A 330 -16.34 -29.94 -17.58
CA GLU A 330 -17.66 -29.45 -17.19
C GLU A 330 -17.60 -28.73 -15.84
N HIS A 331 -16.88 -29.33 -14.88
CA HIS A 331 -16.71 -28.73 -13.57
C HIS A 331 -16.05 -27.33 -13.62
N ILE A 332 -15.02 -27.12 -14.44
CA ILE A 332 -14.37 -25.83 -14.58
C ILE A 332 -15.13 -24.78 -15.40
N MET A 333 -16.24 -25.12 -16.03
CA MET A 333 -17.07 -24.14 -16.76
C MET A 333 -17.78 -23.17 -15.84
N VAL A 334 -17.98 -23.57 -14.59
CA VAL A 334 -18.73 -22.81 -13.60
C VAL A 334 -17.82 -22.44 -12.43
N CYS A 335 -17.99 -21.25 -11.89
CA CYS A 335 -17.32 -20.82 -10.66
C CYS A 335 -18.04 -21.35 -9.42
N ASP A 336 -17.39 -21.30 -8.24
CA ASP A 336 -17.98 -21.76 -6.98
C ASP A 336 -19.30 -21.04 -6.62
N ASP A 337 -19.54 -19.84 -7.18
CA ASP A 337 -20.77 -19.05 -7.01
C ASP A 337 -21.85 -19.37 -8.07
N GLY A 338 -21.65 -20.36 -8.92
CA GLY A 338 -22.57 -20.73 -9.99
C GLY A 338 -22.47 -19.87 -11.27
N SER A 339 -21.64 -18.86 -11.31
CA SER A 339 -21.42 -18.02 -12.48
C SER A 339 -20.58 -18.72 -13.55
N PRO A 340 -20.77 -18.44 -14.86
CA PRO A 340 -19.94 -18.99 -15.92
C PRO A 340 -18.47 -18.51 -15.77
N ARG A 341 -17.52 -19.44 -15.78
CA ARG A 341 -16.09 -19.11 -15.72
C ARG A 341 -15.63 -18.49 -17.04
N THR A 342 -15.05 -17.30 -16.94
CA THR A 342 -14.58 -16.56 -18.12
C THR A 342 -13.13 -16.87 -18.48
N ASP A 343 -12.31 -17.43 -17.57
CA ASP A 343 -10.89 -17.70 -17.73
C ASP A 343 -10.56 -19.19 -17.98
N GLN A 344 -11.53 -19.98 -18.41
CA GLN A 344 -11.38 -21.42 -18.76
C GLN A 344 -10.13 -21.70 -19.59
N ALA A 345 -9.92 -20.83 -20.58
CA ALA A 345 -8.77 -20.88 -21.46
C ALA A 345 -7.43 -20.82 -20.72
N THR A 346 -7.36 -20.02 -19.65
CA THR A 346 -6.16 -19.89 -18.83
C THR A 346 -5.93 -21.16 -18.00
N VAL A 347 -7.02 -21.76 -17.48
CA VAL A 347 -6.96 -23.02 -16.73
C VAL A 347 -6.45 -24.15 -17.63
N LEU A 348 -7.05 -24.34 -18.80
CA LEU A 348 -6.64 -25.36 -19.77
C LEU A 348 -5.20 -25.16 -20.23
N GLY A 349 -4.79 -23.89 -20.45
CA GLY A 349 -3.42 -23.55 -20.81
C GLY A 349 -2.41 -23.89 -19.71
N ALA A 350 -2.72 -23.58 -18.46
CA ALA A 350 -1.85 -23.87 -17.31
C ALA A 350 -1.65 -25.39 -17.14
N VAL A 351 -2.74 -26.17 -17.21
CA VAL A 351 -2.67 -27.63 -17.13
C VAL A 351 -1.82 -28.19 -18.28
N ARG A 352 -2.08 -27.73 -19.50
CA ARG A 352 -1.31 -28.19 -20.66
C ARG A 352 0.18 -27.86 -20.53
N THR A 353 0.51 -26.66 -20.08
CA THR A 353 1.90 -26.26 -19.85
C THR A 353 2.56 -27.18 -18.83
N MET A 354 1.90 -27.46 -17.71
CA MET A 354 2.41 -28.39 -16.69
C MET A 354 2.72 -29.78 -17.27
N TYR A 355 1.81 -30.34 -18.06
CA TYR A 355 2.09 -31.68 -18.68
C TYR A 355 3.26 -31.63 -19.66
N PHE A 356 3.39 -30.58 -20.46
CA PHE A 356 4.50 -30.46 -21.40
C PHE A 356 5.82 -30.21 -20.70
N ASP A 357 5.85 -29.37 -19.68
CA ASP A 357 7.04 -29.15 -18.87
C ASP A 357 7.50 -30.42 -18.22
N ILE A 358 6.59 -31.19 -17.57
CA ILE A 358 6.94 -32.47 -16.92
C ILE A 358 7.44 -33.48 -17.94
N ASN A 359 6.80 -33.63 -19.12
CA ASN A 359 7.26 -34.55 -20.15
C ASN A 359 8.63 -34.13 -20.71
N LEU A 360 8.88 -32.82 -20.89
CA LEU A 360 10.19 -32.32 -21.32
C LEU A 360 11.24 -32.58 -20.25
N TRP A 361 10.94 -32.28 -18.98
CA TRP A 361 11.88 -32.52 -17.89
C TRP A 361 12.15 -33.98 -17.64
N ALA A 362 11.19 -34.87 -17.90
CA ALA A 362 11.39 -36.30 -17.83
C ALA A 362 12.43 -36.84 -18.83
N THR A 363 12.68 -36.12 -19.94
CA THR A 363 13.75 -36.46 -20.89
C THR A 363 15.14 -36.07 -20.39
N HIS A 364 15.23 -35.02 -19.55
CA HIS A 364 16.51 -34.53 -19.05
C HIS A 364 16.84 -35.08 -17.65
N GLU A 365 15.82 -35.29 -16.82
CA GLU A 365 15.92 -35.71 -15.42
C GLU A 365 14.93 -36.87 -15.17
N PRO A 366 15.15 -38.06 -15.81
CA PRO A 366 14.19 -39.17 -15.77
C PRO A 366 13.94 -39.71 -14.36
N GLU A 367 14.96 -39.75 -13.51
CA GLU A 367 14.85 -40.23 -12.13
C GLU A 367 13.81 -39.45 -11.30
N ARG A 368 13.69 -38.16 -11.57
CA ARG A 368 12.76 -37.29 -10.85
C ARG A 368 11.38 -37.24 -11.49
N TRP A 369 11.32 -37.14 -12.82
CA TRP A 369 10.10 -36.76 -13.53
C TRP A 369 9.44 -37.86 -14.33
N ALA A 370 10.17 -38.94 -14.71
CA ALA A 370 9.62 -40.00 -15.61
C ALA A 370 8.35 -40.67 -15.07
N ARG A 371 8.26 -40.86 -13.76
CA ARG A 371 7.06 -41.46 -13.12
C ARG A 371 5.81 -40.60 -13.30
N TRP A 372 5.97 -39.31 -13.52
CA TRP A 372 4.90 -38.33 -13.68
C TRP A 372 4.59 -37.99 -15.14
N ALA A 373 5.43 -38.45 -16.06
CA ALA A 373 5.22 -38.26 -17.47
C ALA A 373 3.94 -39.00 -17.92
N ALA A 374 3.00 -38.22 -18.46
CA ALA A 374 1.72 -38.71 -18.91
C ALA A 374 1.26 -37.98 -20.15
N PRO A 375 0.38 -38.57 -21.00
CA PRO A 375 -0.24 -37.86 -22.08
C PRO A 375 -1.06 -36.68 -21.55
N CYS A 376 -0.92 -35.51 -22.20
CA CYS A 376 -1.69 -34.35 -21.84
C CYS A 376 -3.19 -34.55 -22.10
N PRO A 377 -4.07 -34.46 -21.08
CA PRO A 377 -5.48 -34.72 -21.26
C PRO A 377 -6.19 -33.61 -22.06
N VAL A 378 -5.60 -32.41 -22.18
CA VAL A 378 -6.19 -31.27 -22.88
C VAL A 378 -5.98 -31.39 -24.39
N PRO A 379 -7.01 -31.66 -25.19
CA PRO A 379 -6.91 -31.85 -26.63
C PRO A 379 -6.62 -30.54 -27.36
N ARG A 380 -6.06 -30.62 -28.57
CA ARG A 380 -5.79 -29.44 -29.42
C ARG A 380 -7.06 -28.70 -29.81
N SER A 381 -8.21 -29.38 -29.92
CA SER A 381 -9.51 -28.77 -30.22
C SER A 381 -9.89 -27.71 -29.20
N ASP A 382 -9.62 -27.97 -27.93
CA ASP A 382 -9.99 -27.07 -26.85
C ASP A 382 -9.11 -25.81 -26.83
N ILE A 383 -7.89 -25.90 -27.37
CA ILE A 383 -7.01 -24.75 -27.57
C ILE A 383 -7.48 -23.83 -28.70
N ARG A 384 -8.12 -24.36 -29.73
CA ARG A 384 -8.73 -23.53 -30.78
C ARG A 384 -9.79 -22.59 -30.20
N MET A 385 -10.50 -23.00 -29.16
CA MET A 385 -11.40 -22.11 -28.42
C MET A 385 -10.66 -20.92 -27.78
N LEU A 386 -9.37 -21.07 -27.41
CA LEU A 386 -8.52 -20.00 -26.92
C LEU A 386 -8.31 -18.89 -27.95
N MET A 387 -8.14 -19.27 -29.22
CA MET A 387 -7.98 -18.31 -30.31
C MET A 387 -9.26 -17.49 -30.51
N ASN A 388 -10.42 -18.14 -30.48
CA ASN A 388 -11.71 -17.47 -30.54
C ASN A 388 -11.97 -16.58 -29.32
N HIS A 389 -11.48 -16.97 -28.14
CA HIS A 389 -11.55 -16.14 -26.94
C HIS A 389 -10.71 -14.86 -27.09
N ARG A 390 -9.48 -14.97 -27.63
CA ARG A 390 -8.65 -13.79 -27.93
C ARG A 390 -9.32 -12.83 -28.91
N HIS A 391 -10.01 -13.33 -29.92
CA HIS A 391 -10.81 -12.50 -30.83
C HIS A 391 -11.91 -11.76 -30.09
N ARG A 392 -12.72 -12.44 -29.27
CA ARG A 392 -13.78 -11.80 -28.47
C ARG A 392 -13.24 -10.78 -27.48
N VAL A 393 -12.09 -11.04 -26.85
CA VAL A 393 -11.43 -10.07 -25.96
C VAL A 393 -10.98 -8.83 -26.73
N ARG A 394 -10.44 -9.03 -27.97
CA ARG A 394 -10.06 -7.90 -28.84
C ARG A 394 -11.27 -7.07 -29.25
N GLU A 395 -12.39 -7.71 -29.66
CA GLU A 395 -13.63 -7.04 -30.01
C GLU A 395 -14.20 -6.23 -28.83
N ARG A 396 -14.24 -6.81 -27.62
CA ARG A 396 -14.65 -6.09 -26.41
C ARG A 396 -13.73 -4.89 -26.12
N THR A 397 -12.44 -5.06 -26.33
CA THR A 397 -11.45 -3.97 -26.17
C THR A 397 -11.75 -2.85 -27.17
N HIS A 398 -12.00 -3.17 -28.45
CA HIS A 398 -12.33 -2.18 -29.46
C HIS A 398 -13.67 -1.49 -29.15
N ALA A 399 -14.65 -2.23 -28.69
CA ALA A 399 -15.94 -1.65 -28.26
C ALA A 399 -15.73 -0.66 -27.10
N THR A 400 -14.94 -1.02 -26.09
CA THR A 400 -14.60 -0.12 -24.98
C THR A 400 -13.91 1.16 -25.49
N ILE A 401 -12.91 1.05 -26.39
CA ILE A 401 -12.23 2.22 -26.95
C ILE A 401 -13.22 3.12 -27.70
N ARG A 402 -14.10 2.56 -28.53
CA ARG A 402 -15.12 3.32 -29.27
C ARG A 402 -16.05 4.08 -28.32
N THR A 403 -16.37 3.52 -27.16
CA THR A 403 -17.20 4.17 -26.15
C THR A 403 -16.45 5.27 -25.41
N LEU A 404 -15.17 5.02 -25.02
CA LEU A 404 -14.41 5.94 -24.14
C LEU A 404 -13.73 7.07 -24.92
N GLN A 405 -13.30 6.83 -26.17
CA GLN A 405 -12.57 7.83 -26.94
C GLN A 405 -13.34 9.15 -27.14
N PRO A 406 -14.64 9.16 -27.45
CA PRO A 406 -15.41 10.41 -27.58
C PRO A 406 -15.60 11.14 -26.25
N LEU A 407 -15.51 10.43 -25.11
CA LEU A 407 -15.68 11.00 -23.76
C LEU A 407 -14.36 11.55 -23.17
N LEU A 408 -13.23 11.19 -23.75
CA LEU A 408 -11.91 11.60 -23.24
C LEU A 408 -11.74 13.13 -23.18
N PRO A 409 -12.12 13.94 -24.17
CA PRO A 409 -12.02 15.40 -24.06
C PRO A 409 -12.82 15.95 -22.89
N ALA A 410 -14.07 15.52 -22.71
CA ALA A 410 -14.91 15.96 -21.61
C ALA A 410 -14.33 15.55 -20.24
N LEU A 411 -13.70 14.38 -20.13
CA LEU A 411 -12.98 13.97 -18.91
C LEU A 411 -11.81 14.93 -18.62
N ILE A 412 -11.02 15.26 -19.63
CA ILE A 412 -9.86 16.15 -19.50
C ILE A 412 -10.29 17.54 -19.03
N ASP A 413 -11.28 18.12 -19.68
CA ASP A 413 -11.80 19.45 -19.36
C ASP A 413 -12.38 19.46 -17.94
N ALA A 414 -13.10 18.43 -17.55
CA ALA A 414 -13.72 18.34 -16.23
C ALA A 414 -12.67 18.23 -15.11
N VAL A 415 -11.60 17.43 -15.27
CA VAL A 415 -10.56 17.34 -14.23
C VAL A 415 -9.76 18.62 -14.12
N ALA A 416 -9.45 19.28 -15.23
CA ALA A 416 -8.74 20.56 -15.24
C ALA A 416 -9.58 21.66 -14.57
N THR A 417 -10.82 21.85 -15.00
CA THR A 417 -11.77 22.84 -14.43
C THR A 417 -11.97 22.58 -12.94
N ARG A 418 -12.17 21.31 -12.55
CA ARG A 418 -12.34 20.95 -11.14
C ARG A 418 -11.11 21.31 -10.30
N TYR A 419 -9.92 21.00 -10.79
CA TYR A 419 -8.69 21.32 -10.08
C TYR A 419 -8.54 22.85 -9.92
N GLU A 420 -8.76 23.60 -10.99
CA GLU A 420 -8.66 25.05 -10.98
C GLU A 420 -9.70 25.70 -10.05
N THR A 421 -10.93 25.21 -10.04
CA THR A 421 -12.00 25.68 -9.14
C THR A 421 -11.60 25.49 -7.68
N TRP A 422 -11.15 24.29 -7.31
CA TRP A 422 -10.77 24.02 -5.93
C TRP A 422 -9.49 24.75 -5.51
N ARG A 423 -8.56 24.94 -6.42
CA ARG A 423 -7.34 25.72 -6.21
C ARG A 423 -7.67 27.18 -5.96
N THR A 424 -8.49 27.79 -6.81
CA THR A 424 -8.94 29.18 -6.64
C THR A 424 -9.66 29.39 -5.31
N LEU A 425 -10.54 28.45 -4.94
CA LEU A 425 -11.22 28.51 -3.65
C LEU A 425 -10.24 28.36 -2.48
N LEU A 426 -9.24 27.47 -2.61
CA LEU A 426 -8.20 27.29 -1.60
C LEU A 426 -7.37 28.57 -1.42
N ASP A 427 -6.89 29.15 -2.51
CA ASP A 427 -6.04 30.32 -2.52
C ASP A 427 -6.80 31.54 -1.91
N THR A 428 -8.04 31.75 -2.36
CA THR A 428 -8.89 32.83 -1.82
C THR A 428 -9.19 32.61 -0.34
N ALA A 429 -9.63 31.41 0.04
CA ALA A 429 -10.00 31.11 1.42
C ALA A 429 -8.81 31.12 2.39
N THR A 430 -7.58 30.91 1.89
CA THR A 430 -6.36 30.97 2.71
C THR A 430 -6.06 32.38 3.17
N ALA A 431 -6.38 33.38 2.37
CA ALA A 431 -6.20 34.81 2.67
C ALA A 431 -7.27 35.39 3.58
N VAL A 432 -8.31 34.63 3.93
CA VAL A 432 -9.48 35.07 4.70
C VAL A 432 -9.39 34.59 6.14
N GLU A 433 -9.75 35.47 7.08
CA GLU A 433 -9.75 35.15 8.51
C GLU A 433 -10.95 34.29 8.94
N ASP A 434 -10.84 33.72 10.16
CA ASP A 434 -11.92 32.90 10.76
C ASP A 434 -13.22 33.68 10.86
N GLN A 435 -14.34 33.11 10.47
CA GLN A 435 -15.69 33.65 10.44
C GLN A 435 -15.91 34.82 9.42
N GLN A 436 -14.92 35.13 8.61
CA GLN A 436 -15.08 36.13 7.55
C GLN A 436 -15.75 35.50 6.31
N GLN A 437 -16.68 36.28 5.74
CA GLN A 437 -17.39 35.92 4.51
C GLN A 437 -16.64 36.40 3.27
N PHE A 438 -16.66 35.64 2.21
CA PHE A 438 -16.05 35.95 0.92
C PHE A 438 -16.79 35.28 -0.22
N THR A 439 -16.57 35.70 -1.45
CA THR A 439 -17.22 35.18 -2.65
C THR A 439 -16.18 34.67 -3.64
N VAL A 440 -16.45 33.53 -4.23
CA VAL A 440 -15.69 32.95 -5.35
C VAL A 440 -16.67 32.55 -6.45
N GLY A 441 -16.56 33.22 -7.60
CA GLY A 441 -17.56 33.08 -8.68
C GLY A 441 -18.92 33.60 -8.22
N ASP A 442 -19.95 32.78 -8.37
CA ASP A 442 -21.33 33.07 -7.97
C ASP A 442 -21.67 32.54 -6.57
N ARG A 443 -20.70 31.98 -5.83
CA ARG A 443 -20.91 31.35 -4.53
C ARG A 443 -20.31 32.13 -3.40
N THR A 444 -21.06 32.15 -2.30
CA THR A 444 -20.66 32.84 -1.06
C THR A 444 -20.26 31.78 -0.02
N TYR A 445 -19.12 32.02 0.60
CA TYR A 445 -18.54 31.16 1.60
C TYR A 445 -18.22 31.92 2.88
N THR A 446 -18.20 31.20 4.01
CA THR A 446 -17.64 31.71 5.27
C THR A 446 -16.45 30.83 5.66
N ARG A 447 -15.31 31.47 5.98
CA ARG A 447 -14.14 30.75 6.49
C ARG A 447 -14.43 30.18 7.88
N ILE A 448 -14.09 28.93 8.14
CA ILE A 448 -14.34 28.26 9.41
C ILE A 448 -13.05 27.62 9.93
N TYR A 449 -12.69 27.96 11.18
CA TYR A 449 -11.62 27.27 11.88
C TYR A 449 -12.21 26.29 12.88
N SER A 450 -11.78 25.04 12.81
CA SER A 450 -11.99 24.09 13.91
C SER A 450 -11.13 24.49 15.12
N ARG A 451 -11.39 23.87 16.27
CA ARG A 451 -10.54 24.05 17.46
C ARG A 451 -9.06 23.76 17.18
N GLU A 452 -8.78 22.74 16.37
CA GLU A 452 -7.45 22.34 15.98
C GLU A 452 -6.82 23.37 15.02
N ASP A 453 -7.59 23.92 14.08
CA ASP A 453 -7.11 24.94 13.16
C ASP A 453 -6.71 26.21 13.89
N ARG A 454 -7.49 26.63 14.91
CA ARG A 454 -7.13 27.77 15.79
C ARG A 454 -5.86 27.52 16.58
N ARG A 455 -5.68 26.29 17.07
CA ARG A 455 -4.45 25.88 17.76
C ARG A 455 -3.23 25.95 16.85
N LEU A 456 -3.32 25.40 15.65
CA LEU A 456 -2.25 25.41 14.65
C LEU A 456 -1.92 26.85 14.24
N ALA A 457 -2.91 27.68 13.97
CA ALA A 457 -2.71 29.09 13.63
C ALA A 457 -2.02 29.87 14.77
N ALA A 458 -2.41 29.63 16.03
CA ALA A 458 -1.76 30.23 17.20
C ALA A 458 -0.30 29.77 17.37
N GLN A 459 0.07 28.63 16.83
CA GLN A 459 1.45 28.09 16.81
C GLN A 459 2.24 28.51 15.56
N GLY A 460 1.67 29.37 14.69
CA GLY A 460 2.29 29.78 13.44
C GLY A 460 2.30 28.69 12.36
N ALA A 461 1.57 27.57 12.55
CA ALA A 461 1.43 26.50 11.58
C ALA A 461 0.20 26.76 10.70
N ALA A 462 0.30 26.40 9.41
CA ALA A 462 -0.80 26.57 8.46
C ALA A 462 -2.01 25.68 8.85
N PRO A 463 -3.17 26.27 9.18
CA PRO A 463 -4.37 25.51 9.48
C PRO A 463 -4.98 24.93 8.20
N ARG A 464 -5.82 23.90 8.35
CA ARG A 464 -6.62 23.43 7.21
C ARG A 464 -7.63 24.48 6.78
N VAL A 465 -7.81 24.60 5.48
CA VAL A 465 -8.79 25.50 4.92
C VAL A 465 -10.15 24.81 4.89
N ARG A 466 -11.08 25.31 5.71
CA ARG A 466 -12.49 24.89 5.75
C ARG A 466 -13.39 26.08 5.54
N VAL A 467 -14.47 25.87 4.82
CA VAL A 467 -15.47 26.88 4.55
C VAL A 467 -16.87 26.32 4.77
N HIS A 468 -17.82 27.19 5.06
CA HIS A 468 -19.24 26.92 4.96
C HIS A 468 -19.76 27.49 3.64
N ASP A 469 -20.33 26.64 2.80
CA ASP A 469 -20.97 27.05 1.55
C ASP A 469 -22.44 27.43 1.85
N HIS A 470 -22.78 28.69 1.65
CA HIS A 470 -24.11 29.18 1.96
C HIS A 470 -25.21 28.70 1.01
N GLN A 471 -24.87 28.41 -0.26
CA GLN A 471 -25.85 27.89 -1.20
C GLN A 471 -26.16 26.41 -0.96
N ALA A 472 -25.16 25.64 -0.57
CA ALA A 472 -25.30 24.21 -0.28
C ALA A 472 -25.58 23.90 1.19
N ASP A 473 -25.56 24.92 2.06
CA ASP A 473 -25.66 24.82 3.53
C ASP A 473 -24.77 23.70 4.11
N LYS A 474 -23.49 23.70 3.69
CA LYS A 474 -22.58 22.60 4.00
C LYS A 474 -21.17 23.07 4.33
N GLY A 475 -20.61 22.49 5.38
CA GLY A 475 -19.18 22.65 5.68
C GLY A 475 -18.30 21.81 4.71
N ILE A 476 -17.29 22.44 4.14
CA ILE A 476 -16.37 21.85 3.17
C ILE A 476 -14.93 21.95 3.68
N ASP A 477 -14.19 20.83 3.67
CA ASP A 477 -12.74 20.82 3.85
C ASP A 477 -12.08 21.07 2.47
N VAL A 478 -11.80 22.35 2.19
CA VAL A 478 -11.27 22.79 0.89
C VAL A 478 -9.89 22.21 0.62
N THR A 479 -9.01 22.18 1.64
CA THR A 479 -7.68 21.54 1.51
C THR A 479 -7.76 20.12 1.02
N ARG A 480 -8.73 19.35 1.54
CA ARG A 480 -8.92 17.95 1.12
C ARG A 480 -9.51 17.83 -0.29
N GLN A 481 -10.45 18.72 -0.64
CA GLN A 481 -11.08 18.69 -1.97
C GLN A 481 -10.09 19.07 -3.06
N GLU A 482 -9.29 20.10 -2.81
CA GLU A 482 -8.23 20.54 -3.73
C GLU A 482 -7.18 19.44 -3.90
N ASP A 483 -6.73 18.80 -2.81
CA ASP A 483 -5.78 17.69 -2.91
C ASP A 483 -6.35 16.53 -3.74
N ALA A 484 -7.61 16.17 -3.54
CA ALA A 484 -8.27 15.13 -4.33
C ALA A 484 -8.42 15.51 -5.81
N ALA A 485 -8.72 16.78 -6.09
CA ALA A 485 -8.86 17.31 -7.45
C ALA A 485 -7.49 17.34 -8.16
N PHE A 486 -6.44 17.83 -7.48
CA PHE A 486 -5.08 17.82 -8.01
C PHE A 486 -4.62 16.40 -8.41
N TRP A 487 -4.78 15.43 -7.51
CA TRP A 487 -4.36 14.06 -7.80
C TRP A 487 -5.22 13.42 -8.89
N GLY A 488 -6.51 13.72 -8.95
CA GLY A 488 -7.38 13.30 -10.05
C GLY A 488 -6.89 13.82 -11.40
N TRP A 489 -6.58 15.12 -11.49
CA TRP A 489 -6.01 15.77 -12.66
C TRP A 489 -4.63 15.19 -13.01
N ALA A 490 -3.72 15.12 -12.05
CA ALA A 490 -2.36 14.65 -12.29
C ALA A 490 -2.30 13.18 -12.78
N ILE A 491 -3.16 12.31 -12.24
CA ILE A 491 -3.28 10.91 -12.67
C ILE A 491 -3.78 10.84 -14.11
N VAL A 492 -4.87 11.54 -14.43
CA VAL A 492 -5.46 11.55 -15.78
C VAL A 492 -4.45 12.08 -16.80
N GLU A 493 -3.84 13.23 -16.50
CA GLU A 493 -2.88 13.86 -17.41
C GLU A 493 -1.63 13.00 -17.62
N THR A 494 -1.07 12.44 -16.55
CA THR A 494 0.10 11.57 -16.69
C THR A 494 -0.21 10.32 -17.51
N LEU A 495 -1.34 9.66 -17.24
CA LEU A 495 -1.73 8.43 -17.96
C LEU A 495 -2.01 8.69 -19.44
N ARG A 496 -2.74 9.78 -19.77
CA ARG A 496 -3.09 10.08 -21.17
C ARG A 496 -1.91 10.51 -22.02
N HIS A 497 -0.92 11.19 -21.42
CA HIS A 497 0.26 11.67 -22.14
C HIS A 497 1.40 10.66 -22.25
N SER A 498 1.38 9.60 -21.41
CA SER A 498 2.46 8.62 -21.36
C SER A 498 2.07 7.21 -21.75
N GLY A 499 0.79 6.88 -21.65
CA GLY A 499 0.29 5.51 -21.83
C GLY A 499 0.90 4.50 -20.85
N LEU A 500 1.31 4.94 -19.67
CA LEU A 500 1.89 4.09 -18.62
C LEU A 500 0.91 3.01 -18.13
N ARG A 501 1.45 1.86 -17.72
CA ARG A 501 0.69 0.91 -16.88
C ARG A 501 0.53 1.49 -15.48
N ILE A 502 -0.46 1.01 -14.74
CA ILE A 502 -0.72 1.51 -13.39
C ILE A 502 0.46 1.23 -12.43
N GLU A 503 1.09 0.08 -12.57
CA GLU A 503 2.29 -0.28 -11.81
C GLU A 503 3.44 0.66 -12.14
N GLU A 504 3.70 0.92 -13.43
CA GLU A 504 4.72 1.85 -13.92
C GLU A 504 4.48 3.28 -13.39
N LEU A 505 3.21 3.71 -13.33
CA LEU A 505 2.86 5.02 -12.76
C LEU A 505 3.26 5.12 -11.28
N THR A 506 3.02 4.06 -10.51
CA THR A 506 3.37 4.03 -9.08
C THR A 506 4.88 3.88 -8.84
N GLU A 507 5.63 3.44 -9.86
CA GLU A 507 7.08 3.32 -9.84
C GLU A 507 7.82 4.58 -10.27
N LEU A 508 7.10 5.55 -10.86
CA LEU A 508 7.72 6.80 -11.24
C LEU A 508 8.32 7.50 -10.03
N SER A 509 9.58 7.84 -10.15
CA SER A 509 10.31 8.61 -9.16
C SER A 509 10.90 9.87 -9.78
N GLN A 510 11.39 10.77 -8.96
CA GLN A 510 12.17 11.91 -9.46
C GLN A 510 13.33 11.46 -10.37
N LEU A 511 13.88 10.27 -10.12
CA LEU A 511 14.97 9.69 -10.90
C LEU A 511 14.53 9.19 -12.29
N SER A 512 13.22 9.04 -12.50
CA SER A 512 12.65 8.65 -13.80
C SER A 512 12.73 9.79 -14.82
N VAL A 513 12.89 11.02 -14.38
CA VAL A 513 12.99 12.17 -15.26
C VAL A 513 14.45 12.42 -15.64
N ARG A 514 14.73 12.53 -16.93
CA ARG A 514 16.07 12.72 -17.49
C ARG A 514 16.07 13.85 -18.51
N GLN A 515 17.21 14.46 -18.70
CA GLN A 515 17.48 15.38 -19.79
C GLN A 515 18.29 14.70 -20.87
N TYR A 516 17.94 14.97 -22.09
CA TYR A 516 18.73 14.65 -23.26
C TYR A 516 19.02 15.95 -24.07
N ARG A 517 20.27 16.27 -24.22
CA ARG A 517 20.69 17.40 -25.05
C ARG A 517 21.09 16.88 -26.45
N ARG A 518 20.37 17.32 -27.46
CA ARG A 518 20.66 17.00 -28.86
C ARG A 518 21.96 17.68 -29.32
N PRO A 519 22.59 17.20 -30.43
CA PRO A 519 23.77 17.84 -31.00
C PRO A 519 23.52 19.29 -31.39
N ASN A 520 22.29 19.67 -31.73
CA ASN A 520 21.87 21.03 -32.05
C ASN A 520 21.68 21.94 -30.80
N GLY A 521 21.96 21.44 -29.61
CA GLY A 521 21.77 22.16 -28.34
C GLY A 521 20.38 22.09 -27.74
N GLU A 522 19.41 21.54 -28.46
CA GLU A 522 18.02 21.37 -27.95
C GLU A 522 18.01 20.39 -26.79
N VAL A 523 17.29 20.76 -25.73
CA VAL A 523 17.10 19.91 -24.54
C VAL A 523 15.72 19.25 -24.61
N ILE A 524 15.69 17.92 -24.50
CA ILE A 524 14.49 17.12 -24.49
C ILE A 524 14.36 16.48 -23.11
N ALA A 525 13.19 16.65 -22.49
CA ALA A 525 12.86 15.94 -21.28
C ALA A 525 12.43 14.50 -21.60
N LEU A 526 13.01 13.54 -20.91
CA LEU A 526 12.76 12.11 -21.09
C LEU A 526 12.19 11.52 -19.82
N LEU A 527 11.16 10.70 -19.95
CA LEU A 527 10.62 9.88 -18.87
C LEU A 527 11.14 8.45 -19.03
N VAL A 528 11.98 8.01 -18.11
CA VAL A 528 12.51 6.66 -18.06
C VAL A 528 11.55 5.80 -17.24
N VAL A 529 11.01 4.78 -17.86
CA VAL A 529 10.06 3.85 -17.24
C VAL A 529 10.80 2.56 -16.90
N ALA A 530 10.81 2.21 -15.63
CA ALA A 530 11.46 1.00 -15.15
C ALA A 530 10.89 -0.27 -15.81
N PRO A 531 11.70 -1.33 -15.94
CA PRO A 531 11.22 -2.60 -16.46
C PRO A 531 10.01 -3.13 -15.66
N SER A 532 8.90 -3.37 -16.34
CA SER A 532 7.72 -4.03 -15.79
C SER A 532 7.57 -5.43 -16.38
N LYS A 533 6.35 -5.93 -16.58
CA LYS A 533 6.04 -7.27 -17.12
C LYS A 533 6.85 -7.70 -18.36
N THR A 534 7.41 -6.78 -19.11
CA THR A 534 8.22 -7.07 -20.30
C THR A 534 9.73 -7.06 -20.02
N ASP A 535 10.12 -6.87 -18.78
CA ASP A 535 11.52 -6.83 -18.29
C ASP A 535 12.44 -5.89 -19.12
N ARG A 536 11.86 -4.81 -19.67
CA ARG A 536 12.59 -3.81 -20.47
C ARG A 536 12.30 -2.42 -19.98
N GLU A 537 13.38 -1.68 -19.75
CA GLU A 537 13.34 -0.23 -19.58
C GLU A 537 12.92 0.42 -20.90
N ARG A 538 12.08 1.43 -20.82
CA ARG A 538 11.73 2.24 -21.98
C ARG A 538 11.81 3.73 -21.67
N VAL A 539 12.02 4.52 -22.68
CA VAL A 539 12.14 5.96 -22.57
C VAL A 539 11.02 6.61 -23.38
N ILE A 540 10.29 7.52 -22.75
CA ILE A 540 9.24 8.30 -23.39
C ILE A 540 9.71 9.76 -23.46
N PRO A 541 9.88 10.34 -24.65
CA PRO A 541 10.07 11.78 -24.79
C PRO A 541 8.85 12.51 -24.23
N MET A 542 9.04 13.40 -23.25
CA MET A 542 7.94 14.14 -22.66
C MET A 542 7.47 15.27 -23.57
N SER A 543 6.16 15.40 -23.71
CA SER A 543 5.55 16.62 -24.24
C SER A 543 5.64 17.74 -23.19
N ALA A 544 5.45 18.99 -23.61
CA ALA A 544 5.43 20.12 -22.68
C ALA A 544 4.36 19.94 -21.60
N GLU A 545 3.21 19.38 -21.97
CA GLU A 545 2.10 19.11 -21.06
C GLU A 545 2.46 18.05 -20.02
N LEU A 546 3.06 16.92 -20.44
CA LEU A 546 3.52 15.90 -19.50
C LEU A 546 4.58 16.44 -18.56
N PHE A 547 5.51 17.23 -19.10
CA PHE A 547 6.55 17.87 -18.30
C PHE A 547 5.93 18.81 -17.24
N HIS A 548 4.96 19.65 -17.64
CA HIS A 548 4.25 20.54 -16.74
C HIS A 548 3.57 19.78 -15.60
N VAL A 549 2.86 18.69 -15.92
CA VAL A 549 2.20 17.86 -14.90
C VAL A 549 3.21 17.28 -13.91
N ILE A 550 4.30 16.71 -14.40
CA ILE A 550 5.35 16.15 -13.54
C ILE A 550 5.99 17.25 -12.67
N ALA A 551 6.24 18.43 -13.22
CA ALA A 551 6.75 19.58 -12.46
C ALA A 551 5.76 20.02 -11.36
N CYS A 552 4.45 20.06 -11.65
CA CYS A 552 3.41 20.35 -10.65
C CYS A 552 3.37 19.29 -9.54
N ILE A 553 3.52 18.01 -9.89
CA ILE A 553 3.59 16.93 -8.89
C ILE A 553 4.82 17.13 -8.00
N ILE A 554 6.00 17.34 -8.58
CA ILE A 554 7.24 17.56 -7.83
C ILE A 554 7.09 18.77 -6.89
N ARG A 555 6.61 19.90 -7.39
CA ARG A 555 6.35 21.12 -6.60
C ARG A 555 5.43 20.82 -5.41
N ARG A 556 4.35 20.09 -5.63
CA ARG A 556 3.39 19.73 -4.58
C ARG A 556 4.01 18.86 -3.49
N ILE A 557 4.71 17.79 -3.86
CA ILE A 557 5.28 16.86 -2.88
C ILE A 557 6.52 17.41 -2.17
N THR A 558 7.19 18.41 -2.75
CA THR A 558 8.31 19.13 -2.13
C THR A 558 7.87 20.34 -1.30
N ALA A 559 6.62 20.76 -1.37
CA ALA A 559 6.16 21.99 -0.70
C ALA A 559 6.64 22.07 0.76
N GLY A 560 7.38 23.14 1.08
CA GLY A 560 7.99 23.37 2.39
C GLY A 560 9.19 22.48 2.72
N ARG A 561 9.77 21.75 1.77
CA ARG A 561 10.93 20.87 1.95
C ARG A 561 12.00 21.16 0.92
N ALA A 562 13.25 20.86 1.29
CA ALA A 562 14.39 21.02 0.37
C ALA A 562 14.42 19.96 -0.75
N ALA A 563 13.63 18.89 -0.64
CA ALA A 563 13.70 17.75 -1.57
C ALA A 563 12.40 16.94 -1.57
N VAL A 564 12.21 16.15 -2.64
CA VAL A 564 11.18 15.13 -2.72
C VAL A 564 11.31 14.14 -1.56
N PRO A 565 10.28 13.95 -0.74
CA PRO A 565 10.33 13.00 0.36
C PRO A 565 10.57 11.58 -0.14
N LEU A 566 11.32 10.82 0.63
CA LEU A 566 11.49 9.39 0.38
C LEU A 566 10.28 8.62 0.89
N ALA A 567 9.75 7.76 0.05
CA ALA A 567 8.62 6.90 0.36
C ALA A 567 8.93 5.45 -0.02
N THR A 568 8.26 4.50 0.63
CA THR A 568 8.30 3.09 0.25
C THR A 568 7.08 2.77 -0.60
N ARG A 569 7.27 1.93 -1.63
CA ARG A 569 6.21 1.37 -2.44
C ARG A 569 6.00 -0.10 -2.06
N TYR A 570 4.76 -0.47 -1.85
CA TYR A 570 4.40 -1.87 -1.74
C TYR A 570 3.78 -2.34 -3.06
N ASP A 571 4.33 -3.43 -3.59
CA ASP A 571 3.77 -4.13 -4.74
C ASP A 571 2.76 -5.17 -4.26
N ASP A 572 1.48 -4.96 -4.58
CA ASP A 572 0.40 -5.85 -4.17
C ASP A 572 0.45 -7.21 -4.90
N TYR A 573 1.06 -7.26 -6.08
CA TYR A 573 1.19 -8.49 -6.87
C TYR A 573 2.39 -9.32 -6.43
N GLU A 574 3.56 -8.67 -6.35
CA GLU A 574 4.79 -9.32 -5.90
C GLU A 574 4.90 -9.45 -4.38
N ARG A 575 4.01 -8.78 -3.61
CA ARG A 575 4.00 -8.76 -2.14
C ARG A 575 5.33 -8.36 -1.51
N ILE A 576 6.02 -7.45 -2.15
CA ILE A 576 7.30 -6.89 -1.69
C ILE A 576 7.19 -5.39 -1.43
N THR A 577 8.02 -4.91 -0.52
CA THR A 577 8.15 -3.47 -0.27
C THR A 577 9.47 -3.00 -0.84
N SER A 578 9.44 -1.93 -1.62
CA SER A 578 10.65 -1.31 -2.16
C SER A 578 11.46 -0.59 -1.08
N ASP A 579 12.73 -0.38 -1.36
CA ASP A 579 13.51 0.59 -0.61
C ASP A 579 12.90 2.00 -0.74
N PRO A 580 13.15 2.89 0.26
CA PRO A 580 12.70 4.26 0.20
C PRO A 580 13.30 5.00 -1.00
N GLN A 581 12.45 5.56 -1.87
CA GLN A 581 12.84 6.33 -3.05
C GLN A 581 12.00 7.60 -3.19
N PRO A 582 12.43 8.59 -3.96
CA PRO A 582 11.69 9.83 -4.21
C PRO A 582 10.58 9.61 -5.24
N PHE A 583 9.61 8.75 -4.92
CA PHE A 583 8.48 8.48 -5.79
C PHE A 583 7.63 9.72 -6.03
N LEU A 584 7.04 9.84 -7.22
CA LEU A 584 6.20 10.98 -7.59
C LEU A 584 4.77 10.86 -7.09
N PHE A 585 4.16 9.69 -7.23
CA PHE A 585 2.78 9.46 -6.79
C PHE A 585 2.73 9.01 -5.34
N GLN A 586 3.01 9.93 -4.44
CA GLN A 586 3.05 9.71 -3.01
C GLN A 586 2.09 10.62 -2.26
N ARG A 587 1.65 10.21 -1.10
CA ARG A 587 0.75 10.98 -0.23
C ARG A 587 1.06 10.75 1.23
N ARG A 588 0.66 11.71 2.06
CA ARG A 588 0.74 11.55 3.51
C ARG A 588 -0.41 10.67 4.01
N ILE A 589 -0.09 9.63 4.77
CA ILE A 589 -1.03 8.77 5.49
C ILE A 589 -0.61 8.77 6.96
N GLY A 590 -1.37 9.46 7.81
CA GLY A 590 -0.97 9.69 9.20
C GLY A 590 0.35 10.45 9.29
N GLN A 591 1.34 9.86 9.94
CA GLN A 591 2.66 10.46 10.13
C GLN A 591 3.69 10.07 9.05
N ARG A 592 3.30 9.26 8.07
CA ARG A 592 4.21 8.77 7.04
C ARG A 592 3.79 9.21 5.65
N ILE A 593 4.78 9.23 4.79
CA ILE A 593 4.59 9.40 3.36
C ILE A 593 4.72 8.03 2.73
N GLU A 594 3.71 7.63 2.00
CA GLU A 594 3.66 6.35 1.28
C GLU A 594 3.29 6.59 -0.18
N VAL A 595 3.76 5.71 -1.06
CA VAL A 595 3.35 5.69 -2.46
C VAL A 595 1.87 5.33 -2.55
N MET A 596 1.14 5.97 -3.46
CA MET A 596 -0.26 5.63 -3.74
C MET A 596 -0.35 4.19 -4.23
N THR A 597 -1.26 3.42 -3.66
CA THR A 597 -1.54 2.08 -4.17
C THR A 597 -2.31 2.14 -5.48
N THR A 598 -2.22 1.08 -6.30
CA THR A 598 -3.00 0.93 -7.52
C THR A 598 -4.50 1.08 -7.27
N GLY A 599 -4.98 0.55 -6.12
CA GLY A 599 -6.37 0.72 -5.68
C GLY A 599 -6.75 2.17 -5.35
N ALA A 600 -5.82 2.97 -4.82
CA ALA A 600 -6.05 4.39 -4.56
C ALA A 600 -6.18 5.19 -5.87
N ILE A 601 -5.30 4.93 -6.84
CA ILE A 601 -5.36 5.53 -8.18
C ILE A 601 -6.69 5.17 -8.85
N GLY A 602 -7.09 3.89 -8.83
CA GLY A 602 -8.38 3.47 -9.35
C GLY A 602 -9.58 4.15 -8.66
N THR A 603 -9.45 4.47 -7.38
CA THR A 603 -10.48 5.21 -6.63
C THR A 603 -10.55 6.67 -7.08
N HIS A 604 -9.41 7.35 -7.30
CA HIS A 604 -9.42 8.70 -7.86
C HIS A 604 -10.12 8.74 -9.23
N LEU A 605 -9.80 7.82 -10.13
CA LEU A 605 -10.45 7.76 -11.44
C LEU A 605 -11.96 7.49 -11.35
N ARG A 606 -12.39 6.56 -10.48
CA ARG A 606 -13.83 6.31 -10.26
C ARG A 606 -14.54 7.52 -9.70
N ASN A 607 -13.97 8.22 -8.74
CA ASN A 607 -14.57 9.41 -8.15
C ASN A 607 -14.70 10.53 -9.18
N VAL A 608 -13.67 10.74 -10.02
CA VAL A 608 -13.73 11.71 -11.11
C VAL A 608 -14.90 11.40 -12.06
N CYS A 609 -15.02 10.16 -12.54
CA CYS A 609 -16.13 9.78 -13.42
C CYS A 609 -17.49 9.92 -12.73
N ALA A 610 -17.60 9.55 -11.46
CA ALA A 610 -18.84 9.68 -10.69
C ALA A 610 -19.25 11.15 -10.49
N ASP A 611 -18.29 12.03 -10.27
CA ASP A 611 -18.53 13.47 -10.12
C ASP A 611 -18.99 14.07 -11.46
N ILE A 612 -18.36 13.71 -12.58
CA ILE A 612 -18.77 14.17 -13.90
C ILE A 612 -20.17 13.67 -14.24
N ALA A 613 -20.51 12.44 -13.88
CA ALA A 613 -21.85 11.87 -14.13
C ALA A 613 -22.99 12.66 -13.46
N THR A 614 -22.68 13.49 -12.44
CA THR A 614 -23.69 14.37 -11.83
C THR A 614 -24.10 15.53 -12.74
N THR A 615 -23.27 15.91 -13.70
CA THR A 615 -23.47 17.04 -14.62
C THR A 615 -23.57 16.62 -16.07
N ASP A 616 -22.95 15.50 -16.46
CA ASP A 616 -22.97 14.95 -17.82
C ASP A 616 -23.48 13.49 -17.81
N PRO A 617 -24.74 13.25 -18.21
CA PRO A 617 -25.34 11.91 -18.23
C PRO A 617 -24.59 10.89 -19.08
N ARG A 618 -23.75 11.33 -20.03
CA ARG A 618 -22.93 10.44 -20.84
C ARG A 618 -21.93 9.63 -20.03
N PHE A 619 -21.62 10.08 -18.82
CA PHE A 619 -20.72 9.42 -17.87
C PHE A 619 -21.43 8.46 -16.93
N GLU A 620 -22.74 8.31 -17.00
CA GLU A 620 -23.47 7.34 -16.20
C GLU A 620 -22.99 5.91 -16.49
N GLY A 621 -22.49 5.22 -15.47
CA GLY A 621 -21.91 3.88 -15.60
C GLY A 621 -20.54 3.80 -16.31
N ILE A 622 -19.98 4.94 -16.72
CA ILE A 622 -18.67 5.01 -17.36
C ILE A 622 -17.54 5.00 -16.31
N HIS A 623 -16.54 4.17 -16.56
CA HIS A 623 -15.34 4.10 -15.74
C HIS A 623 -14.11 4.02 -16.63
N PHE A 624 -13.25 5.04 -16.55
CA PHE A 624 -11.94 4.99 -17.14
C PHE A 624 -10.97 4.23 -16.20
N ARG A 625 -10.35 3.19 -16.74
CA ARG A 625 -9.31 2.42 -16.05
C ARG A 625 -7.94 2.87 -16.56
N PRO A 626 -6.86 2.74 -15.76
CA PRO A 626 -5.51 3.09 -16.22
C PRO A 626 -5.13 2.45 -17.56
N HIS A 627 -5.52 1.19 -17.77
CA HIS A 627 -5.25 0.48 -19.03
C HIS A 627 -6.03 1.03 -20.22
N ASP A 628 -7.15 1.70 -20.01
CA ASP A 628 -7.93 2.32 -21.09
C ASP A 628 -7.20 3.57 -21.62
N PHE A 629 -6.57 4.37 -20.73
CA PHE A 629 -5.70 5.48 -21.17
C PHE A 629 -4.56 5.01 -22.06
N ARG A 630 -3.95 3.87 -21.72
CA ARG A 630 -2.89 3.28 -22.53
C ARG A 630 -3.38 2.87 -23.92
N ARG A 631 -4.59 2.32 -24.02
CA ARG A 631 -5.22 1.95 -25.29
C ARG A 631 -5.59 3.18 -26.11
N LEU A 632 -6.17 4.19 -25.44
CA LEU A 632 -6.51 5.46 -26.06
C LEU A 632 -5.24 6.19 -26.57
N PHE A 633 -4.19 6.22 -25.77
CA PHE A 633 -2.89 6.77 -26.18
C PHE A 633 -2.33 6.05 -27.42
N ALA A 634 -2.35 4.71 -27.41
CA ALA A 634 -1.92 3.92 -28.58
C ALA A 634 -2.75 4.22 -29.82
N THR A 635 -4.07 4.31 -29.65
CA THR A 635 -5.01 4.62 -30.75
C THR A 635 -4.77 6.03 -31.29
N GLU A 636 -4.58 6.99 -30.41
CA GLU A 636 -4.29 8.38 -30.79
C GLU A 636 -2.95 8.49 -31.56
N LEU A 637 -1.89 7.83 -31.09
CA LEU A 637 -0.59 7.82 -31.78
C LEU A 637 -0.71 7.30 -33.22
N VAL A 638 -1.39 6.16 -33.41
CA VAL A 638 -1.56 5.54 -34.72
C VAL A 638 -2.47 6.37 -35.63
N ASN A 639 -3.60 6.84 -35.10
CA ASN A 639 -4.54 7.65 -35.85
C ASN A 639 -3.95 8.99 -36.32
N ASN A 640 -3.00 9.53 -35.56
CA ASN A 640 -2.26 10.75 -35.95
C ASN A 640 -1.01 10.45 -36.79
N GLY A 641 -0.90 9.25 -37.33
CA GLY A 641 0.10 8.89 -38.35
C GLY A 641 1.46 8.48 -37.78
N LEU A 642 1.60 8.21 -36.48
CA LEU A 642 2.82 7.60 -35.96
C LEU A 642 2.88 6.13 -36.42
N PRO A 643 4.00 5.67 -37.00
CA PRO A 643 4.14 4.28 -37.39
C PRO A 643 3.90 3.33 -36.22
N ILE A 644 3.12 2.28 -36.44
CA ILE A 644 2.65 1.37 -35.38
C ILE A 644 3.79 0.72 -34.58
N HIS A 645 4.92 0.44 -35.23
CA HIS A 645 6.09 -0.12 -34.59
C HIS A 645 6.76 0.86 -33.62
N ILE A 646 6.74 2.15 -33.94
CA ILE A 646 7.24 3.21 -33.06
C ILE A 646 6.31 3.38 -31.86
N GLY A 647 4.99 3.38 -32.10
CA GLY A 647 3.98 3.41 -31.04
C GLY A 647 4.08 2.18 -30.13
N ALA A 648 4.28 1.00 -30.70
CA ALA A 648 4.47 -0.24 -29.93
C ALA A 648 5.71 -0.17 -29.04
N ALA A 649 6.77 0.43 -29.52
CA ALA A 649 8.01 0.60 -28.78
C ALA A 649 7.85 1.60 -27.61
N LEU A 650 7.22 2.75 -27.83
CA LEU A 650 6.89 3.71 -26.77
C LEU A 650 6.06 3.06 -25.66
N LEU A 651 5.21 2.11 -26.02
CA LEU A 651 4.38 1.37 -25.09
C LEU A 651 5.11 0.16 -24.47
N GLY A 652 6.26 -0.24 -24.97
CA GLY A 652 6.95 -1.46 -24.55
C GLY A 652 6.13 -2.72 -24.89
N HIS A 653 5.35 -2.69 -25.98
CA HIS A 653 4.72 -3.87 -26.57
C HIS A 653 5.70 -4.47 -27.56
N LEU A 654 6.33 -5.57 -27.21
CA LEU A 654 7.32 -6.19 -28.10
C LEU A 654 6.97 -7.65 -28.34
N ASP A 655 6.60 -7.94 -29.59
CA ASP A 655 6.79 -9.25 -30.17
C ASP A 655 8.24 -9.33 -30.70
N LEU A 656 9.00 -10.26 -30.19
CA LEU A 656 10.46 -10.22 -30.06
C LEU A 656 11.26 -10.32 -31.35
N GLU A 657 10.74 -10.93 -32.40
CA GLU A 657 11.56 -11.25 -33.58
C GLU A 657 11.66 -10.11 -34.61
N THR A 658 10.62 -9.33 -34.73
CA THR A 658 10.59 -8.19 -35.68
C THR A 658 11.43 -7.01 -35.20
N THR A 659 11.73 -6.93 -33.92
CA THR A 659 12.28 -5.74 -33.27
C THR A 659 13.82 -5.70 -33.29
N ARG A 660 14.50 -6.81 -33.48
CA ARG A 660 15.97 -6.83 -33.51
C ARG A 660 16.56 -5.93 -34.59
N GLY A 661 15.84 -5.75 -35.72
CA GLY A 661 16.26 -4.85 -36.83
C GLY A 661 15.93 -3.37 -36.58
N TYR A 662 14.99 -3.07 -35.69
CA TYR A 662 14.49 -1.71 -35.47
C TYR A 662 15.16 -0.98 -34.30
N VAL A 663 15.84 -1.71 -33.41
CA VAL A 663 16.51 -1.13 -32.24
C VAL A 663 17.61 -0.12 -32.61
N ALA A 664 18.26 -0.28 -33.76
CA ALA A 664 19.29 0.66 -34.22
C ALA A 664 18.73 1.95 -34.87
N VAL A 665 17.52 1.87 -35.45
CA VAL A 665 16.84 3.02 -36.09
C VAL A 665 16.02 3.82 -35.08
N PHE A 666 15.81 3.26 -33.92
CA PHE A 666 14.75 3.55 -33.00
C PHE A 666 14.83 4.91 -32.30
N ASN A 667 16.01 5.41 -32.00
CA ASN A 667 16.14 6.45 -30.99
C ASN A 667 15.91 7.86 -31.52
N GLU A 668 16.56 8.23 -32.57
CA GLU A 668 16.41 9.55 -33.21
C GLU A 668 15.12 9.61 -34.03
N ASP A 669 14.73 8.49 -34.68
CA ASP A 669 13.51 8.43 -35.48
C ASP A 669 12.26 8.42 -34.61
N VAL A 670 12.24 7.70 -33.48
CA VAL A 670 11.13 7.78 -32.52
C VAL A 670 10.98 9.19 -31.99
N THR A 671 12.07 9.80 -31.58
CA THR A 671 12.04 11.17 -31.05
C THR A 671 11.53 12.15 -32.10
N ARG A 672 12.04 12.07 -33.33
CA ARG A 672 11.66 12.93 -34.46
C ARG A 672 10.17 12.72 -34.84
N HIS A 673 9.72 11.47 -34.99
CA HIS A 673 8.35 11.18 -35.36
C HIS A 673 7.36 11.53 -34.26
N TYR A 674 7.73 11.29 -33.01
CA TYR A 674 6.92 11.67 -31.88
C TYR A 674 6.80 13.19 -31.72
N GLN A 675 7.88 13.92 -31.90
CA GLN A 675 7.85 15.38 -31.91
C GLN A 675 7.03 15.95 -33.08
N ALA A 676 7.15 15.37 -34.26
CA ALA A 676 6.33 15.77 -35.42
C ALA A 676 4.84 15.47 -35.18
N HIS A 677 4.51 14.38 -34.46
CA HIS A 677 3.17 14.08 -34.02
C HIS A 677 2.68 15.12 -33.01
N LEU A 678 3.47 15.44 -31.98
CA LEU A 678 3.12 16.47 -30.99
C LEU A 678 2.89 17.84 -31.65
N GLN A 679 3.74 18.23 -32.63
CA GLN A 679 3.58 19.47 -33.38
C GLN A 679 2.28 19.48 -34.17
N ARG A 680 1.94 18.39 -34.85
CA ARG A 680 0.64 18.25 -35.56
C ARG A 680 -0.55 18.32 -34.61
N ARG A 681 -0.45 17.69 -33.45
CA ARG A 681 -1.47 17.76 -32.40
C ARG A 681 -1.66 19.19 -31.89
N ARG A 682 -0.55 19.93 -31.68
CA ARG A 682 -0.59 21.35 -31.30
C ARG A 682 -1.27 22.22 -32.37
N ALA A 683 -1.02 21.95 -33.64
CA ALA A 683 -1.64 22.69 -34.75
C ALA A 683 -3.17 22.47 -34.85
N LEU A 684 -3.72 21.41 -34.24
CA LEU A 684 -5.14 21.08 -34.27
C LEU A 684 -5.91 21.60 -33.05
N ARG A 685 -5.26 22.27 -32.07
CA ARG A 685 -5.86 22.78 -30.84
C ARG A 685 -5.59 24.27 -30.66
N PRO A 686 -6.43 24.97 -29.88
CA PRO A 686 -6.25 26.40 -29.60
C PRO A 686 -4.87 26.70 -28.98
N PRO A 687 -4.20 27.79 -29.40
CA PRO A 687 -2.87 28.14 -28.91
C PRO A 687 -2.78 28.38 -27.41
N GLU A 688 -3.90 28.70 -26.78
CA GLU A 688 -4.00 29.04 -25.35
C GLU A 688 -3.78 27.82 -24.43
N GLU A 689 -3.91 26.59 -24.96
CA GLU A 689 -3.62 25.36 -24.22
C GLU A 689 -2.12 25.03 -24.10
N TYR A 690 -1.26 25.78 -24.81
CA TYR A 690 0.16 25.44 -24.96
C TYR A 690 1.07 26.57 -24.51
N THR A 691 1.32 26.63 -23.22
CA THR A 691 2.39 27.48 -22.71
C THR A 691 3.73 26.78 -22.95
N PRO A 692 4.66 27.36 -23.72
CA PRO A 692 6.00 26.82 -23.82
C PRO A 692 6.65 26.81 -22.45
N VAL A 693 7.38 25.75 -22.13
CA VAL A 693 8.14 25.68 -20.89
C VAL A 693 9.12 26.85 -20.87
N THR A 694 8.98 27.74 -19.92
CA THR A 694 9.85 28.91 -19.80
C THR A 694 11.24 28.49 -19.30
N ALA A 695 12.26 29.28 -19.59
CA ALA A 695 13.60 29.05 -19.07
C ALA A 695 13.62 29.07 -17.52
N ALA A 696 12.73 29.82 -16.89
CA ALA A 696 12.59 29.88 -15.43
C ALA A 696 12.00 28.60 -14.87
N GLU A 697 10.91 28.06 -15.46
CA GLU A 697 10.33 26.77 -15.07
C GLU A 697 11.30 25.62 -15.29
N TRP A 698 12.11 25.73 -16.36
CA TRP A 698 13.15 24.75 -16.63
C TRP A 698 14.29 24.84 -15.60
N ALA A 699 14.73 26.02 -15.23
CA ALA A 699 15.76 26.23 -14.21
C ALA A 699 15.29 25.79 -12.82
N GLU A 700 14.03 26.05 -12.46
CA GLU A 700 13.41 25.56 -11.23
C GLU A 700 13.35 24.03 -11.21
N PHE A 701 12.96 23.43 -12.32
CA PHE A 701 12.95 21.99 -12.48
C PHE A 701 14.36 21.38 -12.39
N GLU A 702 15.35 21.97 -13.05
CA GLU A 702 16.75 21.53 -12.97
C GLU A 702 17.33 21.62 -11.56
N ALA A 703 16.99 22.67 -10.82
CA ALA A 703 17.44 22.83 -9.43
C ALA A 703 16.98 21.68 -8.53
N HIS A 704 15.82 21.07 -8.82
CA HIS A 704 15.35 19.86 -8.12
C HIS A 704 16.13 18.60 -8.52
N PHE A 705 16.89 18.64 -9.61
CA PHE A 705 17.67 17.50 -10.14
C PHE A 705 19.16 17.62 -9.91
N ASP A 706 19.64 18.67 -9.25
CA ASP A 706 21.06 18.80 -8.92
C ASP A 706 21.45 17.63 -8.00
N LYS A 707 21.98 16.59 -8.68
CA LYS A 707 22.39 15.35 -8.02
C LYS A 707 23.74 15.54 -7.38
N ARG A 708 23.83 15.18 -6.13
CA ARG A 708 25.11 15.05 -5.44
C ARG A 708 25.96 14.03 -6.21
N LYS A 709 27.06 14.48 -6.82
CA LYS A 709 28.07 13.59 -7.39
C LYS A 709 28.83 12.94 -6.25
N VAL A 710 28.91 11.63 -6.25
CA VAL A 710 29.73 10.83 -5.33
C VAL A 710 30.72 10.03 -6.14
N GLU A 711 31.80 9.53 -5.51
CA GLU A 711 32.91 8.85 -6.20
C GLU A 711 32.44 7.78 -7.20
N LEU A 712 31.45 6.96 -6.81
CA LEU A 712 30.98 5.84 -7.62
C LEU A 712 29.87 6.19 -8.63
N GLY A 713 29.37 7.43 -8.64
CA GLY A 713 28.31 7.82 -9.55
C GLY A 713 27.43 8.96 -9.08
N GLY A 714 26.13 8.85 -9.31
CA GLY A 714 25.13 9.82 -8.89
C GLY A 714 24.40 9.38 -7.63
N CYS A 715 24.28 10.29 -6.63
CA CYS A 715 23.42 10.07 -5.49
C CYS A 715 22.01 10.61 -5.77
N GLY A 716 20.97 9.79 -5.55
CA GLY A 716 19.58 10.22 -5.70
C GLY A 716 19.09 11.16 -4.58
N ARG A 717 19.92 11.49 -3.59
CA ARG A 717 19.61 12.48 -2.57
C ARG A 717 19.85 13.90 -3.08
N PRO A 718 19.05 14.85 -2.66
CA PRO A 718 19.28 16.27 -2.94
C PRO A 718 20.60 16.75 -2.33
N TYR A 719 21.21 17.74 -2.98
CA TYR A 719 22.41 18.38 -2.49
C TYR A 719 22.16 19.00 -1.11
N ALA A 720 23.18 18.97 -0.25
CA ALA A 720 23.16 19.51 1.13
C ALA A 720 22.20 18.84 2.13
N THR A 721 21.56 17.70 1.82
CA THR A 721 20.80 16.96 2.83
C THR A 721 21.69 16.04 3.66
N PRO A 722 21.45 15.89 5.00
CA PRO A 722 22.22 14.98 5.83
C PRO A 722 22.09 13.53 5.31
N CYS A 723 23.19 12.80 5.31
CA CYS A 723 23.22 11.44 4.81
C CYS A 723 23.55 10.45 5.92
N SER A 724 22.63 9.53 6.23
CA SER A 724 22.88 8.44 7.18
C SER A 724 23.87 7.39 6.69
N HIS A 725 24.19 7.42 5.39
CA HIS A 725 25.15 6.52 4.73
C HIS A 725 26.41 7.25 4.28
N GLU A 726 26.75 8.39 4.90
CA GLU A 726 27.97 9.11 4.58
C GLU A 726 29.17 8.16 4.77
N HIS A 727 30.04 8.10 3.75
CA HIS A 727 31.14 7.13 3.60
C HIS A 727 30.75 5.65 3.38
N ALA A 728 29.45 5.31 3.38
CA ALA A 728 28.95 3.96 3.11
C ALA A 728 28.05 3.89 1.86
N CYS A 729 28.38 4.71 0.84
CA CYS A 729 27.54 4.85 -0.37
C CYS A 729 27.25 3.53 -1.07
N ILE A 730 28.15 2.55 -1.01
CA ILE A 730 27.98 1.25 -1.67
C ILE A 730 26.79 0.46 -1.11
N ARG A 731 26.45 0.65 0.17
CA ARG A 731 25.28 0.04 0.84
C ARG A 731 23.98 0.84 0.60
N CYS A 732 24.10 2.03 0.03
CA CYS A 732 22.96 2.93 -0.11
C CYS A 732 22.11 2.59 -1.32
N PRO A 733 20.78 2.39 -1.19
CA PRO A 733 19.89 2.17 -2.33
C PRO A 733 19.82 3.37 -3.27
N MET A 734 20.13 4.57 -2.80
CA MET A 734 20.12 5.80 -3.59
C MET A 734 21.35 6.00 -4.49
N LEU A 735 22.35 5.13 -4.39
CA LEU A 735 23.53 5.19 -5.25
C LEU A 735 23.21 4.62 -6.62
N HIS A 736 23.35 5.45 -7.64
CA HIS A 736 23.37 5.05 -9.04
C HIS A 736 24.81 5.01 -9.52
N VAL A 737 25.35 3.81 -9.66
CA VAL A 737 26.74 3.62 -10.08
C VAL A 737 26.88 3.99 -11.56
N ASP A 738 27.87 4.82 -11.87
CA ASP A 738 28.25 5.11 -13.26
C ASP A 738 28.90 3.85 -13.88
N PRO A 739 28.48 3.41 -15.07
CA PRO A 739 29.11 2.29 -15.76
C PRO A 739 30.63 2.40 -15.89
N LYS A 740 31.18 3.61 -15.97
CA LYS A 740 32.63 3.85 -16.02
C LYS A 740 33.36 3.49 -14.72
N MET A 741 32.59 3.34 -13.63
CA MET A 741 33.15 3.00 -12.30
C MET A 741 33.14 1.50 -12.01
N LEU A 742 32.77 0.65 -12.98
CA LEU A 742 32.84 -0.81 -12.82
C LEU A 742 34.24 -1.30 -12.42
N PRO A 743 35.37 -0.84 -13.04
CA PRO A 743 36.70 -1.22 -12.59
C PRO A 743 36.98 -0.84 -11.13
N ARG A 744 36.46 0.32 -10.69
CA ARG A 744 36.60 0.76 -9.31
C ARG A 744 35.81 -0.13 -8.33
N LEU A 745 34.64 -0.63 -8.72
CA LEU A 745 33.91 -1.63 -7.93
C LEU A 745 34.70 -2.93 -7.81
N ASP A 746 35.39 -3.35 -8.85
CA ASP A 746 36.21 -4.56 -8.82
C ASP A 746 37.44 -4.37 -7.91
N ASP A 747 38.02 -3.15 -7.86
CA ASP A 747 39.10 -2.81 -6.92
C ASP A 747 38.62 -2.88 -5.46
N ILE A 748 37.45 -2.26 -5.17
CA ILE A 748 36.84 -2.29 -3.86
C ILE A 748 36.50 -3.72 -3.43
N GLU A 749 35.99 -4.56 -4.35
CA GLU A 749 35.70 -5.96 -4.05
C GLU A 749 36.97 -6.71 -3.65
N ARG A 750 38.08 -6.52 -4.37
CA ARG A 750 39.38 -7.14 -4.04
C ARG A 750 39.89 -6.71 -2.65
N ASP A 751 39.81 -5.41 -2.35
CA ASP A 751 40.22 -4.87 -1.04
C ASP A 751 39.36 -5.45 0.08
N LEU A 752 38.04 -5.51 -0.08
CA LEU A 752 37.13 -6.09 0.89
C LEU A 752 37.37 -7.59 1.11
N ILE A 753 37.69 -8.34 0.06
CA ILE A 753 38.05 -9.75 0.19
C ILE A 753 39.35 -9.92 1.00
N THR A 754 40.37 -9.13 0.69
CA THR A 754 41.63 -9.14 1.44
C THR A 754 41.42 -8.80 2.92
N ARG A 755 40.61 -7.77 3.21
CA ARG A 755 40.26 -7.41 4.60
C ARG A 755 39.47 -8.48 5.30
N ARG A 756 38.57 -9.16 4.61
CA ARG A 756 37.77 -10.26 5.15
C ARG A 756 38.66 -11.44 5.51
N ASP A 757 39.63 -11.77 4.67
CA ASP A 757 40.56 -12.87 4.94
C ASP A 757 41.47 -12.53 6.14
N LEU A 758 41.90 -11.28 6.29
CA LEU A 758 42.59 -10.80 7.49
C LEU A 758 41.67 -10.90 8.72
N ALA A 759 40.44 -10.43 8.64
CA ALA A 759 39.49 -10.50 9.75
C ALA A 759 39.19 -11.95 10.15
N ARG A 760 39.21 -12.91 9.21
CA ARG A 760 39.11 -14.34 9.50
C ARG A 760 40.31 -14.89 10.27
N THR A 761 41.52 -14.50 9.90
CA THR A 761 42.71 -14.93 10.60
C THR A 761 42.75 -14.37 12.03
N GLU A 762 42.24 -13.16 12.23
CA GLU A 762 42.16 -12.48 13.51
C GLU A 762 40.86 -12.80 14.30
N ASN A 763 39.96 -13.58 13.73
CA ASN A 763 38.66 -14.00 14.30
C ASN A 763 37.73 -12.81 14.69
N TRP A 764 37.72 -11.75 13.88
CA TRP A 764 36.86 -10.58 14.08
C TRP A 764 35.47 -10.80 13.46
N LEU A 765 34.58 -11.51 14.15
CA LEU A 765 33.29 -11.97 13.63
C LEU A 765 32.42 -10.80 13.16
N GLY A 766 32.34 -9.69 13.90
CA GLY A 766 31.56 -8.53 13.52
C GLY A 766 32.08 -7.82 12.26
N GLU A 767 33.42 -7.78 12.06
CA GLU A 767 34.02 -7.23 10.84
C GLU A 767 33.74 -8.13 9.63
N ILE A 768 33.80 -9.46 9.81
CA ILE A 768 33.48 -10.44 8.76
C ILE A 768 32.04 -10.25 8.29
N GLU A 769 31.09 -10.18 9.22
CA GLU A 769 29.68 -9.97 8.89
C GLU A 769 29.45 -8.63 8.15
N GLY A 770 30.07 -7.55 8.64
CA GLY A 770 30.01 -6.23 8.01
C GLY A 770 30.58 -6.19 6.60
N ILE A 771 31.69 -6.91 6.37
CA ILE A 771 32.33 -7.00 5.05
C ILE A 771 31.49 -7.88 4.13
N ASP A 772 30.97 -9.01 4.58
CA ASP A 772 30.13 -9.91 3.77
C ASP A 772 28.83 -9.21 3.33
N LEU A 773 28.24 -8.43 4.23
CA LEU A 773 27.09 -7.58 3.89
C LEU A 773 27.47 -6.54 2.82
N THR A 774 28.60 -5.88 2.95
CA THR A 774 29.06 -4.88 1.98
C THR A 774 29.34 -5.51 0.62
N LEU A 775 29.96 -6.69 0.59
CA LEU A 775 30.21 -7.46 -0.62
C LEU A 775 28.91 -7.84 -1.33
N SER A 776 27.88 -8.21 -0.57
CA SER A 776 26.57 -8.53 -1.16
C SER A 776 25.96 -7.32 -1.89
N PHE A 777 25.97 -6.15 -1.27
CA PHE A 777 25.50 -4.90 -1.90
C PHE A 777 26.35 -4.51 -3.12
N LEU A 778 27.65 -4.61 -3.03
CA LEU A 778 28.58 -4.31 -4.12
C LEU A 778 28.29 -5.19 -5.34
N ARG A 779 28.15 -6.49 -5.12
CA ARG A 779 27.84 -7.45 -6.20
C ARG A 779 26.47 -7.22 -6.79
N GLY A 780 25.48 -6.87 -5.96
CA GLY A 780 24.16 -6.46 -6.42
C GLY A 780 24.24 -5.22 -7.32
N LYS A 781 24.94 -4.17 -6.88
CA LYS A 781 25.16 -2.95 -7.67
C LYS A 781 25.91 -3.22 -8.98
N ARG A 782 26.96 -4.01 -8.95
CA ARG A 782 27.71 -4.43 -10.15
C ARG A 782 26.81 -5.17 -11.14
N THR A 783 26.04 -6.14 -10.65
CA THR A 783 25.09 -6.90 -11.48
C THR A 783 24.04 -6.00 -12.10
N GLU A 784 23.53 -5.03 -11.34
CA GLU A 784 22.57 -4.04 -11.83
C GLU A 784 23.17 -3.19 -12.95
N VAL A 785 24.40 -2.66 -12.78
CA VAL A 785 25.08 -1.88 -13.81
C VAL A 785 25.39 -2.72 -15.04
N GLN A 786 25.88 -3.95 -14.86
CA GLN A 786 26.15 -4.86 -15.98
C GLN A 786 24.87 -5.25 -16.72
N ARG A 787 23.77 -5.44 -15.98
CA ARG A 787 22.45 -5.67 -16.55
C ARG A 787 21.96 -4.43 -17.32
N ARG A 788 22.19 -3.24 -16.80
CA ARG A 788 21.90 -1.98 -17.49
C ARG A 788 22.74 -1.83 -18.77
N LEU A 789 24.04 -2.13 -18.73
CA LEU A 789 24.90 -2.12 -19.91
C LEU A 789 24.47 -3.13 -20.98
N LYS A 790 24.11 -4.36 -20.56
CA LYS A 790 23.58 -5.38 -21.46
C LYS A 790 22.18 -5.05 -22.00
N ARG A 791 21.40 -4.27 -21.22
CA ARG A 791 20.05 -3.83 -21.53
C ARG A 791 20.01 -2.41 -22.08
N HIS A 792 21.15 -1.74 -22.18
CA HIS A 792 21.21 -0.44 -22.81
C HIS A 792 20.65 -0.60 -24.21
N THR A 793 19.43 -0.17 -24.38
CA THR A 793 18.95 0.28 -25.66
C THR A 793 19.89 1.41 -26.00
N ASP A 794 20.85 1.16 -26.92
CA ASP A 794 21.70 2.21 -27.42
C ASP A 794 20.77 3.26 -28.02
N LEU A 795 20.60 4.38 -27.30
CA LEU A 795 19.75 5.47 -27.75
C LEU A 795 20.40 6.21 -28.93
N GLY A 796 21.47 5.65 -29.54
CA GLY A 796 22.19 6.28 -30.63
C GLY A 796 22.77 7.63 -30.26
N LEU A 797 22.98 7.86 -28.94
CA LEU A 797 23.66 9.07 -28.48
C LEU A 797 25.11 8.96 -28.90
N PRO A 798 25.63 9.83 -29.83
CA PRO A 798 27.03 9.82 -30.15
C PRO A 798 27.81 10.02 -28.85
N ALA A 799 28.78 9.15 -28.63
CA ALA A 799 29.74 9.37 -27.56
C ALA A 799 30.30 10.76 -27.75
N VAL A 800 30.18 11.63 -26.77
CA VAL A 800 30.77 12.97 -26.80
C VAL A 800 32.27 12.76 -26.88
N SER A 801 32.82 12.71 -28.10
CA SER A 801 34.24 12.87 -28.29
C SER A 801 34.55 14.30 -27.84
N ARG A 802 35.21 14.44 -26.71
CA ARG A 802 35.85 15.72 -26.34
C ARG A 802 36.73 16.13 -27.48
N PRO A 803 36.61 17.38 -28.01
CA PRO A 803 37.60 17.87 -28.94
C PRO A 803 38.95 17.78 -28.24
N SER A 804 39.89 17.07 -28.89
CA SER A 804 41.30 17.11 -28.50
C SER A 804 41.71 18.58 -28.51
N ARG A 805 42.14 19.09 -27.36
CA ARG A 805 42.91 20.32 -27.36
C ARG A 805 44.07 20.07 -28.32
N ARG A 806 44.07 20.74 -29.46
CA ARG A 806 45.30 21.00 -30.22
C ARG A 806 45.98 22.14 -29.49
N ASP A 807 47.23 21.91 -29.19
CA ASP A 807 48.18 22.89 -28.66
C ASP A 807 48.25 24.16 -29.50
#